data_be1a1c8bd0b1ab106f4cf2eadecb36b3
#
_entry.id   be1a1c8bd0b1ab106f4cf2eadecb36b3
#
_cell.length_a   1.000
_cell.length_b   1.000
_cell.length_c   1.000
_cell.angle_alpha   90.00
_cell.angle_beta   90.00
_cell.angle_gamma   90.00
#
_symmetry.space_group_name_H-M   'P 1'
#
loop_
_entity.id
_entity.type
_entity.pdbx_description
1 polymer ?
#
loop_
_entity_poly.entity_id
_entity_poly.type
_entity_poly.pdbx_seq_one_letter_code
_entity_poly.pdbx_strand_id
1 'polypeptide(L)'
;MKTQPWKVMTTVALASSLLLMSACSNEKSTAKEDTKAETKSKTNTKKSSVSVPVTDYKFDTAGNMFAYAEFELSGEPLVEGLGLDLDVLDVRKLDQPSKFDYTAGVESYEYSEEAMYEVTEKSGLGLHLIHGPAVAELAKKTGKDAPTVLGERFYELADSVGYPKDELFRNMFPTLIEYSSGDPHYIQKVDTNVYAENDDDSYVPIYQVNFETLRWNRAKMDKTLNPSAYGATFLKQALWAGDFMGGLHKVDSDEELEATSPKDDDDANIALGVSSADGMQGAILTEQIWNKLTYIRDGLFYDTANKQLTSGTGSQYNPANGFVYLPHEIEVVEDGNDELPNAKQLTVKDARSMLQDQWLMLWPASEFYGMTDQRPENKAQNPAFLAAFDGKPFPSAAKENVDGSAANDVKASDPYSINRDVLLQVFKNIDSMHFNNEAGAFTDEHDGNAQGAHVDTFQAGYTTEALRMFQRAIDGLPVGYANGEDAKGVETEEGKRALEMIKKQADFIINELKREDGLVANGYTIGKGQDDSDPTLDAQLGAIRGLTGAFLATKETKYRDAARELYQAMDGKMLDKETNLYYTSKDEMKYTPMTAGALSAVFRVALNNLYNTDGDQDTLSALDRETIISRYVAFYDTVIDGPSLQEGMQASEFWDTGDAYFDGKKLGNTDKDTVPQVQAGHGEYGIAPVLVNVEVKKR
;
A
#
# COMPACT_ATOMS: atom_id res chain seq x y z
N MET A 1 28.78 13.76 -22.56
CA MET A 1 28.77 13.06 -21.28
C MET A 1 27.31 12.85 -20.99
N LYS A 2 26.83 11.63 -21.12
CA LYS A 2 25.39 11.32 -21.04
C LYS A 2 25.03 11.11 -19.59
N THR A 3 24.13 11.92 -19.08
CA THR A 3 23.52 11.75 -17.75
C THR A 3 22.55 10.59 -17.82
N GLN A 4 22.65 9.68 -16.87
CA GLN A 4 21.90 8.43 -16.84
C GLN A 4 20.43 8.68 -16.45
N PRO A 5 19.44 8.18 -17.19
CA PRO A 5 18.02 8.41 -16.90
C PRO A 5 17.60 7.91 -15.50
N TRP A 6 18.17 6.84 -15.04
CA TRP A 6 17.86 6.28 -13.71
C TRP A 6 18.33 7.14 -12.53
N LYS A 7 19.41 7.90 -12.68
CA LYS A 7 19.79 8.89 -11.67
C LYS A 7 18.72 9.97 -11.49
N VAL A 8 17.84 10.08 -12.48
CA VAL A 8 16.75 11.05 -12.46
C VAL A 8 15.55 10.49 -11.70
N MET A 9 15.26 9.18 -11.74
CA MET A 9 14.07 8.63 -11.05
C MET A 9 14.24 8.47 -9.54
N THR A 10 15.36 7.89 -9.08
CA THR A 10 15.67 7.90 -7.64
C THR A 10 15.95 9.32 -7.13
N THR A 11 16.40 10.20 -8.03
CA THR A 11 16.63 11.62 -7.72
C THR A 11 15.35 12.45 -7.82
N VAL A 12 14.32 12.01 -8.53
CA VAL A 12 13.05 12.74 -8.64
C VAL A 12 12.19 12.51 -7.42
N ALA A 13 12.03 11.29 -6.94
CA ALA A 13 11.26 11.04 -5.74
C ALA A 13 11.90 11.73 -4.51
N LEU A 14 13.20 11.60 -4.32
CA LEU A 14 13.94 12.31 -3.28
C LEU A 14 14.20 13.79 -3.59
N ALA A 15 14.35 14.18 -4.87
CA ALA A 15 14.51 15.59 -5.22
C ALA A 15 13.17 16.36 -5.16
N SER A 16 12.02 15.70 -5.17
CA SER A 16 10.73 16.41 -5.01
C SER A 16 10.55 16.88 -3.57
N SER A 17 10.82 16.04 -2.59
CA SER A 17 10.83 16.49 -1.19
C SER A 17 11.90 17.55 -0.92
N LEU A 18 13.00 17.54 -1.68
CA LEU A 18 14.10 18.50 -1.59
C LEU A 18 13.96 19.74 -2.47
N LEU A 19 13.38 19.61 -3.66
CA LEU A 19 13.05 20.77 -4.47
C LEU A 19 12.04 21.67 -3.74
N LEU A 20 11.18 21.11 -2.93
CA LEU A 20 10.29 21.85 -2.05
C LEU A 20 11.07 22.65 -0.97
N MET A 21 12.13 22.11 -0.42
CA MET A 21 13.02 22.85 0.47
C MET A 21 13.88 23.87 -0.28
N SER A 22 14.32 23.57 -1.50
CA SER A 22 15.13 24.45 -2.34
C SER A 22 14.33 25.61 -2.96
N ALA A 23 13.04 25.43 -3.27
CA ALA A 23 12.18 26.50 -3.80
C ALA A 23 12.00 27.67 -2.82
N CYS A 24 12.34 27.47 -1.55
CA CYS A 24 12.34 28.56 -0.56
C CYS A 24 13.54 29.49 -0.62
N SER A 25 14.59 29.14 -1.36
CA SER A 25 15.85 29.92 -1.40
C SER A 25 16.06 30.74 -2.67
N ASN A 26 15.22 30.60 -3.69
CA ASN A 26 15.42 31.24 -5.00
C ASN A 26 14.62 32.51 -5.27
N GLU A 27 14.34 33.35 -4.27
CA GLU A 27 14.03 34.74 -4.54
C GLU A 27 15.31 35.53 -4.74
N LYS A 28 15.80 35.60 -5.96
CA LYS A 28 16.72 36.64 -6.38
C LYS A 28 15.97 37.98 -6.45
N SER A 29 15.94 38.71 -5.33
CA SER A 29 15.60 40.12 -5.36
C SER A 29 16.74 40.87 -6.00
N THR A 30 16.47 41.55 -7.10
CA THR A 30 17.29 42.63 -7.58
C THR A 30 17.20 43.76 -6.55
N ALA A 31 18.21 43.87 -5.72
CA ALA A 31 18.35 44.97 -4.76
C ALA A 31 18.64 46.26 -5.48
N LYS A 32 17.80 47.26 -5.27
CA LYS A 32 18.21 48.65 -5.18
C LYS A 32 18.31 49.01 -3.71
N GLU A 33 19.48 49.50 -3.36
CA GLU A 33 19.75 50.11 -2.07
C GLU A 33 18.71 51.17 -1.71
N ASP A 34 18.14 51.06 -0.51
CA ASP A 34 18.04 52.22 0.38
C ASP A 34 17.51 51.81 1.77
N THR A 35 18.34 52.19 2.76
CA THR A 35 18.03 52.54 4.15
C THR A 35 17.38 51.59 5.12
N LYS A 36 18.18 51.26 6.11
CA LYS A 36 17.94 50.75 7.46
C LYS A 36 16.56 51.02 8.07
N ALA A 37 15.90 49.94 8.45
CA ALA A 37 15.14 49.90 9.69
C ALA A 37 15.25 48.49 10.28
N GLU A 38 15.97 48.35 11.37
CA GLU A 38 15.99 47.13 12.19
C GLU A 38 14.59 46.90 12.77
N THR A 39 13.87 45.95 12.18
CA THR A 39 12.72 45.37 12.86
C THR A 39 13.09 43.94 13.25
N LYS A 40 13.50 43.79 14.49
CA LYS A 40 13.65 42.46 15.10
C LYS A 40 12.31 41.75 15.08
N SER A 41 12.09 40.97 14.06
CA SER A 41 11.03 39.95 14.07
C SER A 41 11.41 38.87 15.10
N LYS A 42 10.83 38.96 16.26
CA LYS A 42 10.78 37.85 17.20
C LYS A 42 9.83 36.82 16.58
N THR A 43 10.35 35.90 15.81
CA THR A 43 9.64 34.67 15.52
C THR A 43 9.52 33.90 16.83
N ASN A 44 8.40 34.07 17.51
CA ASN A 44 7.93 33.12 18.53
C ASN A 44 7.70 31.80 17.81
N THR A 45 8.64 30.88 17.83
CA THR A 45 8.37 29.47 17.67
C THR A 45 7.43 29.09 18.81
N LYS A 46 6.12 29.07 18.54
CA LYS A 46 5.17 28.39 19.40
C LYS A 46 5.70 26.95 19.52
N LYS A 47 6.16 26.56 20.72
CA LYS A 47 6.36 25.15 21.03
C LYS A 47 5.06 24.45 20.69
N SER A 48 5.13 23.36 19.90
CA SER A 48 3.96 22.53 19.66
C SER A 48 3.31 22.18 21.01
N SER A 49 1.98 22.22 21.07
CA SER A 49 1.22 21.86 22.26
C SER A 49 1.26 20.35 22.54
N VAL A 50 1.81 19.56 21.61
CA VAL A 50 1.92 18.11 21.69
C VAL A 50 3.35 17.62 21.46
N SER A 51 3.62 16.41 21.89
CA SER A 51 4.76 15.58 21.50
C SER A 51 4.26 14.26 20.97
N VAL A 52 4.99 13.66 20.02
CA VAL A 52 4.59 12.41 19.35
C VAL A 52 5.77 11.42 19.38
N PRO A 53 6.14 10.97 20.60
CA PRO A 53 7.25 10.03 20.73
C PRO A 53 6.91 8.68 20.11
N VAL A 54 7.91 8.06 19.53
CA VAL A 54 7.87 6.67 19.09
C VAL A 54 7.72 5.75 20.31
N THR A 55 6.84 4.79 20.20
CA THR A 55 6.59 3.80 21.26
C THR A 55 7.21 2.43 20.95
N ASP A 56 7.34 2.10 19.68
CA ASP A 56 7.96 0.86 19.21
C ASP A 56 8.54 1.08 17.81
N TYR A 57 9.79 0.64 17.60
CA TYR A 57 10.48 0.66 16.30
C TYR A 57 10.35 -0.65 15.52
N LYS A 58 9.60 -1.62 16.03
CA LYS A 58 9.40 -2.89 15.32
C LYS A 58 8.63 -2.64 14.02
N PHE A 59 9.15 -3.17 12.92
CA PHE A 59 8.44 -3.21 11.66
C PHE A 59 7.41 -4.33 11.66
N ASP A 60 6.15 -3.96 11.60
CA ASP A 60 5.03 -4.86 11.31
C ASP A 60 4.72 -4.78 9.82
N THR A 61 4.99 -5.85 9.08
CA THR A 61 4.87 -5.85 7.62
C THR A 61 3.43 -5.62 7.17
N ALA A 62 2.47 -6.29 7.80
CA ALA A 62 1.06 -6.14 7.41
C ALA A 62 0.57 -4.70 7.62
N GLY A 63 0.84 -4.11 8.78
CA GLY A 63 0.42 -2.75 9.11
C GLY A 63 1.07 -1.70 8.24
N ASN A 64 2.39 -1.80 8.02
CA ASN A 64 3.11 -0.86 7.17
C ASN A 64 2.66 -0.94 5.71
N MET A 65 2.62 -2.14 5.13
CA MET A 65 2.25 -2.34 3.73
C MET A 65 0.79 -1.95 3.45
N PHE A 66 -0.11 -2.23 4.40
CA PHE A 66 -1.48 -1.75 4.32
C PHE A 66 -1.56 -0.22 4.35
N ALA A 67 -0.79 0.42 5.26
CA ALA A 67 -0.74 1.88 5.32
C ALA A 67 -0.22 2.49 4.01
N TYR A 68 0.86 1.94 3.46
CA TYR A 68 1.40 2.40 2.18
C TYR A 68 0.41 2.24 1.03
N ALA A 69 -0.34 1.13 0.98
CA ALA A 69 -1.39 0.94 -0.02
C ALA A 69 -2.53 1.96 0.12
N GLU A 70 -2.99 2.21 1.35
CA GLU A 70 -4.06 3.20 1.57
C GLU A 70 -3.57 4.64 1.40
N PHE A 71 -2.30 4.95 1.65
CA PHE A 71 -1.73 6.26 1.37
C PHE A 71 -1.67 6.52 -0.14
N GLU A 72 -1.27 5.54 -0.94
CA GLU A 72 -1.31 5.65 -2.39
C GLU A 72 -2.73 5.90 -2.92
N LEU A 73 -3.68 5.08 -2.51
CA LEU A 73 -5.08 5.27 -2.88
C LEU A 73 -5.69 6.59 -2.41
N SER A 74 -5.10 7.23 -1.39
CA SER A 74 -5.62 8.44 -0.76
C SER A 74 -4.87 9.71 -1.19
N GLY A 75 -3.66 9.59 -1.73
CA GLY A 75 -2.82 10.73 -2.11
C GLY A 75 -3.53 11.67 -3.06
N GLU A 76 -3.88 11.20 -4.24
CA GLU A 76 -4.58 11.98 -5.25
C GLU A 76 -5.90 12.58 -4.74
N PRO A 77 -6.86 11.80 -4.23
CA PRO A 77 -8.14 12.37 -3.80
C PRO A 77 -8.02 13.37 -2.65
N LEU A 78 -7.02 13.24 -1.78
CA LEU A 78 -6.79 14.21 -0.71
C LEU A 78 -6.14 15.48 -1.25
N VAL A 79 -5.22 15.38 -2.20
CA VAL A 79 -4.62 16.50 -2.91
C VAL A 79 -5.67 17.29 -3.69
N GLU A 80 -6.52 16.62 -4.45
CA GLU A 80 -7.67 17.27 -5.12
C GLU A 80 -8.62 17.92 -4.13
N GLY A 81 -8.87 17.28 -2.99
CA GLY A 81 -9.67 17.82 -1.90
C GLY A 81 -9.12 19.13 -1.33
N LEU A 82 -7.80 19.29 -1.35
CA LEU A 82 -7.09 20.53 -1.00
C LEU A 82 -7.18 21.60 -2.10
N GLY A 83 -7.75 21.28 -3.25
CA GLY A 83 -7.83 22.17 -4.41
C GLY A 83 -6.52 22.27 -5.19
N LEU A 84 -5.64 21.27 -5.02
CA LEU A 84 -4.41 21.11 -5.77
C LEU A 84 -4.70 20.30 -7.04
N ASP A 85 -4.03 20.68 -8.11
CA ASP A 85 -4.00 19.92 -9.34
C ASP A 85 -2.82 18.95 -9.28
N LEU A 86 -3.02 17.68 -9.60
CA LEU A 86 -1.96 16.67 -9.63
C LEU A 86 -0.86 16.98 -10.65
N ASP A 87 -1.19 17.73 -11.70
CA ASP A 87 -0.20 18.34 -12.60
C ASP A 87 0.77 19.29 -11.89
N VAL A 88 0.64 19.45 -10.57
CA VAL A 88 1.37 20.38 -9.74
C VAL A 88 2.68 19.81 -9.17
N LEU A 89 3.15 18.71 -9.65
CA LEU A 89 4.61 18.44 -9.60
C LEU A 89 5.42 19.55 -10.30
N ASP A 90 4.73 20.48 -10.96
CA ASP A 90 5.34 21.73 -11.42
C ASP A 90 5.47 22.73 -10.25
N VAL A 91 6.64 22.70 -9.60
CA VAL A 91 7.04 23.64 -8.53
C VAL A 91 6.73 25.12 -8.84
N ARG A 92 6.51 25.47 -10.11
CA ARG A 92 6.19 26.84 -10.55
C ARG A 92 4.73 27.24 -10.26
N LYS A 93 3.87 26.28 -9.93
CA LYS A 93 2.45 26.52 -9.61
C LYS A 93 2.15 26.57 -8.10
N LEU A 94 3.19 26.49 -7.26
CA LEU A 94 3.10 26.45 -5.79
C LEU A 94 2.70 27.77 -5.09
N ASP A 95 2.26 28.76 -5.83
CA ASP A 95 1.91 30.07 -5.24
C ASP A 95 0.57 30.11 -4.53
N GLN A 96 -0.15 29.00 -4.49
CA GLN A 96 -1.54 29.00 -4.04
C GLN A 96 -1.98 27.68 -3.47
N PRO A 97 -1.95 27.01 -2.77
CA PRO A 97 -2.33 26.62 -1.43
C PRO A 97 -1.20 26.76 -0.45
N SER A 98 -1.49 26.59 0.79
CA SER A 98 -0.43 26.65 1.78
C SER A 98 0.63 25.63 1.40
N LYS A 99 1.88 25.99 1.57
CA LYS A 99 3.02 25.12 1.27
C LYS A 99 2.93 23.75 1.94
N PHE A 100 2.30 23.72 3.10
CA PHE A 100 2.03 22.51 3.86
C PHE A 100 1.03 21.57 3.13
N ASP A 101 -0.04 22.12 2.58
CA ASP A 101 -1.09 21.35 1.94
C ASP A 101 -0.59 20.54 0.74
N TYR A 102 0.33 21.15 -0.01
CA TYR A 102 1.00 20.48 -1.12
C TYR A 102 1.91 19.34 -0.63
N THR A 103 2.77 19.65 0.32
CA THR A 103 3.76 18.72 0.84
C THR A 103 3.09 17.46 1.41
N ALA A 104 2.02 17.63 2.19
CA ALA A 104 1.31 16.52 2.81
C ALA A 104 0.76 15.50 1.79
N GLY A 105 0.24 15.97 0.66
CA GLY A 105 -0.29 15.09 -0.38
C GLY A 105 0.80 14.32 -1.12
N VAL A 106 1.83 15.04 -1.58
CA VAL A 106 2.95 14.46 -2.33
C VAL A 106 3.79 13.53 -1.45
N GLU A 107 4.15 13.95 -0.25
CA GLU A 107 4.94 13.11 0.66
C GLU A 107 4.22 11.81 1.03
N SER A 108 2.89 11.85 1.20
CA SER A 108 2.09 10.64 1.47
C SER A 108 2.22 9.61 0.34
N TYR A 109 2.18 10.06 -0.91
CA TYR A 109 2.31 9.23 -2.09
C TYR A 109 3.75 8.72 -2.27
N GLU A 110 4.72 9.62 -2.32
CA GLU A 110 6.14 9.29 -2.52
C GLU A 110 6.69 8.39 -1.41
N TYR A 111 6.36 8.71 -0.15
CA TYR A 111 6.78 7.88 0.98
C TYR A 111 6.26 6.44 0.88
N SER A 112 5.06 6.26 0.35
CA SER A 112 4.49 4.91 0.14
C SER A 112 5.26 4.10 -0.90
N GLU A 113 5.76 4.75 -1.95
CA GLU A 113 6.56 4.11 -3.00
C GLU A 113 7.96 3.76 -2.51
N GLU A 114 8.66 4.74 -1.96
CA GLU A 114 10.01 4.56 -1.46
C GLU A 114 10.08 3.49 -0.37
N ALA A 115 9.20 3.57 0.61
CA ALA A 115 9.23 2.67 1.74
C ALA A 115 8.96 1.21 1.31
N MET A 116 8.01 0.94 0.44
CA MET A 116 7.80 -0.40 -0.07
C MET A 116 9.04 -0.91 -0.80
N TYR A 117 9.55 -0.08 -1.71
CA TYR A 117 10.63 -0.44 -2.58
C TYR A 117 11.96 -0.63 -1.84
N GLU A 118 12.33 0.35 -1.03
CA GLU A 118 13.61 0.35 -0.36
C GLU A 118 13.64 -0.59 0.84
N VAL A 119 12.56 -0.60 1.60
CA VAL A 119 12.51 -1.34 2.86
C VAL A 119 12.22 -2.81 2.63
N THR A 120 11.28 -3.14 1.76
CA THR A 120 10.80 -4.51 1.64
C THR A 120 11.55 -5.26 0.55
N GLU A 121 11.63 -4.67 -0.63
CA GLU A 121 12.14 -5.35 -1.81
C GLU A 121 13.67 -5.34 -1.90
N LYS A 122 14.27 -4.18 -1.73
CA LYS A 122 15.70 -3.99 -1.89
C LYS A 122 16.52 -4.48 -0.70
N SER A 123 16.04 -4.19 0.49
CA SER A 123 16.75 -4.57 1.72
C SER A 123 16.54 -6.02 2.14
N GLY A 124 15.61 -6.73 1.53
CA GLY A 124 15.51 -8.19 1.66
C GLY A 124 14.75 -8.68 2.90
N LEU A 125 13.59 -8.08 3.20
CA LEU A 125 12.70 -8.54 4.27
C LEU A 125 11.90 -9.78 3.84
N GLY A 126 12.49 -10.92 3.81
CA GLY A 126 11.79 -12.15 3.46
C GLY A 126 12.66 -13.20 2.78
N LEU A 127 12.02 -14.10 2.06
CA LEU A 127 12.67 -15.14 1.26
C LEU A 127 12.83 -14.68 -0.18
N HIS A 128 14.01 -14.86 -0.73
CA HIS A 128 14.25 -14.59 -2.14
C HIS A 128 13.68 -15.73 -3.00
N LEU A 129 12.70 -15.41 -3.83
CA LEU A 129 12.03 -16.38 -4.69
C LEU A 129 12.89 -16.85 -5.88
N ILE A 130 14.11 -16.35 -6.02
CA ILE A 130 15.09 -16.91 -6.97
C ILE A 130 15.29 -18.42 -6.75
N HIS A 131 15.02 -18.89 -5.54
CA HIS A 131 14.96 -20.30 -5.19
C HIS A 131 13.52 -20.82 -5.09
N GLY A 132 12.56 -20.01 -5.49
CA GLY A 132 11.14 -20.37 -5.46
C GLY A 132 10.75 -21.35 -6.55
N PRO A 133 9.57 -21.98 -6.44
CA PRO A 133 9.11 -23.02 -7.35
C PRO A 133 9.10 -22.61 -8.82
N ALA A 134 8.69 -21.40 -9.14
CA ALA A 134 8.57 -20.92 -10.51
C ALA A 134 9.93 -20.81 -11.21
N VAL A 135 10.91 -20.17 -10.58
CA VAL A 135 12.26 -20.04 -11.12
C VAL A 135 12.95 -21.40 -11.16
N ALA A 136 12.79 -22.21 -10.12
CA ALA A 136 13.37 -23.56 -10.06
C ALA A 136 12.82 -24.48 -11.16
N GLU A 137 11.51 -24.43 -11.45
CA GLU A 137 10.91 -25.20 -12.53
C GLU A 137 11.43 -24.77 -13.90
N LEU A 138 11.52 -23.46 -14.14
CA LEU A 138 12.04 -22.94 -15.39
C LEU A 138 13.53 -23.25 -15.55
N ALA A 139 14.32 -23.16 -14.50
CA ALA A 139 15.73 -23.58 -14.48
C ALA A 139 15.87 -25.07 -14.83
N LYS A 140 15.06 -25.92 -14.22
CA LYS A 140 15.03 -27.36 -14.52
C LYS A 140 14.61 -27.63 -15.97
N LYS A 141 13.61 -26.93 -16.47
CA LYS A 141 13.09 -27.07 -17.84
C LYS A 141 14.12 -26.64 -18.89
N THR A 142 14.87 -25.58 -18.61
CA THR A 142 15.88 -25.02 -19.54
C THR A 142 17.27 -25.62 -19.37
N GLY A 143 17.55 -26.30 -18.25
CA GLY A 143 18.86 -26.80 -17.89
C GLY A 143 19.86 -25.72 -17.46
N LYS A 144 19.38 -24.53 -17.13
CA LYS A 144 20.16 -23.38 -16.66
C LYS A 144 20.04 -23.23 -15.15
N ASP A 145 20.96 -22.50 -14.55
CA ASP A 145 20.85 -22.14 -13.13
C ASP A 145 19.78 -21.05 -12.92
N ALA A 146 19.25 -20.95 -11.71
CA ALA A 146 18.18 -20.02 -11.36
C ALA A 146 18.56 -18.54 -11.57
N PRO A 147 19.74 -18.05 -11.17
CA PRO A 147 20.16 -16.68 -11.46
C PRO A 147 20.19 -16.36 -12.95
N THR A 148 20.70 -17.29 -13.77
CA THR A 148 20.73 -17.11 -15.24
C THR A 148 19.33 -17.00 -15.82
N VAL A 149 18.41 -17.86 -15.37
CA VAL A 149 17.00 -17.83 -15.83
C VAL A 149 16.32 -16.52 -15.44
N LEU A 150 16.52 -16.07 -14.21
CA LEU A 150 15.97 -14.80 -13.76
C LEU A 150 16.55 -13.62 -14.57
N GLY A 151 17.86 -13.59 -14.75
CA GLY A 151 18.51 -12.55 -15.56
C GLY A 151 18.00 -12.50 -16.99
N GLU A 152 17.84 -13.66 -17.66
CA GLU A 152 17.23 -13.73 -19.00
C GLU A 152 15.82 -13.19 -19.02
N ARG A 153 15.02 -13.49 -17.99
CA ARG A 153 13.67 -12.98 -17.85
C ARG A 153 13.65 -11.45 -17.73
N PHE A 154 14.53 -10.86 -16.94
CA PHE A 154 14.66 -9.41 -16.84
C PHE A 154 15.08 -8.77 -18.17
N TYR A 155 15.96 -9.41 -18.94
CA TYR A 155 16.28 -8.93 -20.29
C TYR A 155 15.08 -8.97 -21.24
N GLU A 156 14.22 -9.99 -21.12
CA GLU A 156 12.98 -10.05 -21.91
C GLU A 156 12.01 -8.92 -21.53
N LEU A 157 11.88 -8.64 -20.23
CA LEU A 157 11.06 -7.53 -19.72
C LEU A 157 11.58 -6.19 -20.23
N ALA A 158 12.89 -5.95 -20.13
CA ALA A 158 13.52 -4.73 -20.63
C ALA A 158 13.29 -4.54 -22.14
N ASP A 159 13.45 -5.60 -22.94
CA ASP A 159 13.18 -5.54 -24.39
C ASP A 159 11.72 -5.21 -24.70
N SER A 160 10.78 -5.68 -23.87
CA SER A 160 9.35 -5.48 -24.12
C SER A 160 8.90 -4.03 -23.93
N VAL A 161 9.57 -3.30 -23.04
CA VAL A 161 9.27 -1.90 -22.72
C VAL A 161 10.32 -0.92 -23.24
N GLY A 162 11.34 -1.41 -23.97
CA GLY A 162 12.39 -0.57 -24.54
C GLY A 162 13.42 -0.04 -23.52
N TYR A 163 13.52 -0.65 -22.35
CA TYR A 163 14.46 -0.24 -21.31
C TYR A 163 15.92 -0.60 -21.69
N PRO A 164 16.91 0.29 -21.44
CA PRO A 164 18.31 0.04 -21.78
C PRO A 164 18.89 -1.16 -21.00
N LYS A 165 19.34 -2.19 -21.69
CA LYS A 165 19.84 -3.42 -21.07
C LYS A 165 21.10 -3.25 -20.23
N ASP A 166 21.92 -2.25 -20.52
CA ASP A 166 23.12 -1.90 -19.75
C ASP A 166 22.80 -1.23 -18.39
N GLU A 167 21.57 -0.76 -18.22
CA GLU A 167 21.08 -0.23 -16.95
C GLU A 167 20.39 -1.29 -16.08
N LEU A 168 20.01 -2.42 -16.68
CA LEU A 168 19.14 -3.42 -16.09
C LEU A 168 19.64 -3.96 -14.73
N PHE A 169 20.91 -4.35 -14.66
CA PHE A 169 21.47 -4.98 -13.44
C PHE A 169 21.61 -4.02 -12.26
N ARG A 170 21.51 -2.72 -12.49
CA ARG A 170 21.48 -1.74 -11.40
C ARG A 170 20.12 -1.69 -10.69
N ASN A 171 19.11 -2.25 -11.35
CA ASN A 171 17.72 -2.14 -10.98
C ASN A 171 17.07 -3.51 -10.74
N MET A 172 17.87 -4.57 -10.76
CA MET A 172 17.39 -5.91 -10.41
C MET A 172 17.15 -6.02 -8.92
N PHE A 173 15.96 -6.46 -8.60
CA PHE A 173 15.54 -6.71 -7.23
C PHE A 173 15.29 -8.19 -7.03
N PRO A 174 15.69 -8.75 -5.88
CA PRO A 174 15.29 -10.09 -5.56
C PRO A 174 13.78 -10.16 -5.44
N THR A 175 13.18 -11.17 -6.03
CA THR A 175 11.79 -11.50 -5.81
C THR A 175 11.64 -12.02 -4.39
N LEU A 176 10.71 -11.48 -3.61
CA LEU A 176 10.53 -11.79 -2.19
C LEU A 176 9.16 -12.38 -1.89
N ILE A 177 9.10 -13.18 -0.82
CA ILE A 177 7.88 -13.38 -0.04
C ILE A 177 8.17 -12.94 1.40
N GLU A 178 7.42 -11.99 1.89
CA GLU A 178 7.76 -11.19 3.04
C GLU A 178 7.50 -11.92 4.35
N TYR A 179 8.39 -11.71 5.32
CA TYR A 179 8.20 -12.12 6.71
C TYR A 179 7.22 -11.19 7.44
N SER A 180 6.65 -11.69 8.52
CA SER A 180 5.64 -10.99 9.31
C SER A 180 6.15 -9.72 9.96
N SER A 181 7.42 -9.70 10.36
CA SER A 181 8.04 -8.54 10.99
C SER A 181 9.56 -8.61 11.01
N GLY A 182 10.20 -7.49 11.33
CA GLY A 182 11.64 -7.39 11.50
C GLY A 182 12.03 -6.23 12.41
N ASP A 183 13.28 -6.23 12.84
CA ASP A 183 13.90 -5.06 13.45
C ASP A 183 14.44 -4.18 12.32
N PRO A 184 14.02 -2.94 12.18
CA PRO A 184 14.42 -2.07 11.08
C PRO A 184 15.88 -1.59 11.13
N HIS A 185 16.70 -2.11 12.02
CA HIS A 185 18.11 -1.83 12.05
C HIS A 185 18.86 -2.60 10.95
N TYR A 186 19.70 -1.91 10.22
CA TYR A 186 20.52 -2.49 9.16
C TYR A 186 21.77 -3.14 9.69
N ILE A 187 22.24 -4.20 9.03
CA ILE A 187 23.54 -4.82 9.33
C ILE A 187 24.71 -4.14 8.64
N GLN A 188 24.46 -3.37 7.61
CA GLN A 188 25.49 -2.67 6.85
C GLN A 188 25.37 -1.17 7.06
N LYS A 189 26.52 -0.51 7.20
CA LYS A 189 26.57 0.94 7.20
C LYS A 189 26.09 1.42 5.84
N VAL A 190 25.03 2.24 5.84
CA VAL A 190 24.62 2.96 4.65
C VAL A 190 25.76 3.87 4.24
N ASP A 191 26.29 3.70 3.02
CA ASP A 191 27.20 4.69 2.46
C ASP A 191 26.37 5.96 2.19
N THR A 192 26.38 6.81 3.18
CA THR A 192 25.65 8.06 3.11
C THR A 192 26.35 9.01 2.16
N ASN A 193 25.58 9.52 1.20
CA ASN A 193 25.66 10.91 0.80
C ASN A 193 26.67 11.25 -0.26
N VAL A 194 26.19 11.29 -1.48
CA VAL A 194 26.85 12.11 -2.50
C VAL A 194 26.07 13.43 -2.62
N TYR A 195 26.70 14.53 -2.29
CA TYR A 195 26.18 15.87 -2.55
C TYR A 195 26.62 16.34 -3.92
N ALA A 196 25.75 17.01 -4.66
CA ALA A 196 26.19 17.80 -5.78
C ALA A 196 26.36 19.24 -5.30
N GLU A 197 27.57 19.74 -5.48
CA GLU A 197 27.86 21.15 -5.44
C GLU A 197 27.35 21.77 -6.75
N ASN A 198 26.49 22.76 -6.66
CA ASN A 198 26.06 23.52 -7.83
C ASN A 198 27.13 24.50 -8.23
N ASP A 199 27.09 24.95 -9.49
CA ASP A 199 28.03 25.97 -10.06
C ASP A 199 28.02 27.34 -9.32
N ASP A 200 27.10 27.56 -8.42
CA ASP A 200 26.91 28.76 -7.63
C ASP A 200 27.32 28.62 -6.15
N ASP A 201 28.11 27.59 -5.82
CA ASP A 201 28.50 27.20 -4.47
C ASP A 201 27.29 26.86 -3.54
N SER A 202 26.10 26.63 -4.09
CA SER A 202 24.98 26.12 -3.30
C SER A 202 24.96 24.59 -3.35
N TYR A 203 24.65 23.98 -2.22
CA TYR A 203 24.53 22.54 -2.12
C TYR A 203 23.07 22.16 -2.33
N VAL A 204 22.80 21.40 -3.39
CA VAL A 204 21.54 20.65 -3.49
C VAL A 204 21.84 19.28 -2.94
N PRO A 205 21.17 18.85 -1.88
CA PRO A 205 21.27 17.46 -1.46
C PRO A 205 20.80 16.60 -2.63
N ILE A 206 21.72 15.87 -3.26
CA ILE A 206 21.38 14.78 -4.15
C ILE A 206 21.42 13.54 -3.29
N TYR A 207 20.26 13.04 -2.96
CA TYR A 207 20.16 11.78 -2.27
C TYR A 207 20.62 10.68 -3.21
N GLN A 208 21.77 10.15 -2.94
CA GLN A 208 22.15 8.83 -3.39
C GLN A 208 22.42 8.02 -2.12
N VAL A 209 21.34 7.63 -1.46
CA VAL A 209 21.47 6.48 -0.58
C VAL A 209 21.95 5.35 -1.47
N ASN A 210 23.05 4.73 -1.14
CA ASN A 210 23.47 3.53 -1.85
C ASN A 210 22.62 2.36 -1.33
N PHE A 211 21.40 2.27 -1.84
CA PHE A 211 20.43 1.24 -1.47
C PHE A 211 20.93 -0.18 -1.72
N GLU A 212 21.95 -0.36 -2.56
CA GLU A 212 22.63 -1.64 -2.71
C GLU A 212 23.26 -2.14 -1.40
N THR A 213 23.54 -1.24 -0.46
CA THR A 213 24.14 -1.56 0.84
C THR A 213 23.10 -1.78 1.94
N LEU A 214 21.83 -1.43 1.73
CA LEU A 214 20.77 -1.65 2.70
C LEU A 214 20.46 -3.14 2.80
N ARG A 215 20.49 -3.67 4.01
CA ARG A 215 20.13 -5.06 4.29
C ARG A 215 19.49 -5.17 5.65
N TRP A 216 18.39 -5.87 5.72
CA TRP A 216 17.79 -6.25 6.98
C TRP A 216 18.75 -7.18 7.76
N ASN A 217 18.80 -6.97 9.06
CA ASN A 217 19.49 -7.91 9.93
C ASN A 217 18.69 -9.20 10.03
N ARG A 218 19.06 -10.21 9.25
CA ARG A 218 18.33 -11.49 9.18
C ARG A 218 18.22 -12.23 10.50
N ALA A 219 19.16 -12.01 11.44
CA ALA A 219 19.09 -12.58 12.78
C ALA A 219 18.00 -11.95 13.66
N LYS A 220 17.52 -10.77 13.29
CA LYS A 220 16.47 -10.02 14.00
C LYS A 220 15.13 -10.01 13.28
N MET A 221 15.00 -10.69 12.14
CA MET A 221 13.73 -10.90 11.46
C MET A 221 12.93 -11.96 12.21
N ASP A 222 11.63 -11.74 12.29
CA ASP A 222 10.69 -12.80 12.61
C ASP A 222 10.44 -13.62 11.35
N LYS A 223 11.14 -14.75 11.24
CA LYS A 223 11.09 -15.62 10.06
C LYS A 223 9.81 -16.44 10.00
N THR A 224 8.71 -15.74 10.08
CA THR A 224 7.34 -16.26 10.00
C THR A 224 6.66 -15.71 8.76
N LEU A 225 6.14 -16.58 7.90
CA LEU A 225 5.24 -16.20 6.83
C LEU A 225 3.84 -16.12 7.39
N ASN A 226 3.18 -15.00 7.13
CA ASN A 226 1.83 -14.71 7.54
C ASN A 226 1.06 -14.13 6.34
N PRO A 227 -0.14 -14.65 6.00
CA PRO A 227 -0.88 -14.17 4.83
C PRO A 227 -1.22 -12.68 4.88
N SER A 228 -1.40 -12.09 6.07
CA SER A 228 -1.59 -10.64 6.20
C SER A 228 -0.35 -9.87 5.73
N ALA A 229 0.85 -10.33 6.05
CA ALA A 229 2.09 -9.66 5.69
C ALA A 229 2.34 -9.70 4.18
N TYR A 230 2.41 -10.89 3.59
CA TYR A 230 2.65 -10.98 2.15
C TYR A 230 1.43 -10.57 1.31
N GLY A 231 0.22 -10.62 1.87
CA GLY A 231 -0.99 -10.10 1.24
C GLY A 231 -1.03 -8.57 1.21
N ALA A 232 -0.69 -7.89 2.29
CA ALA A 232 -0.60 -6.43 2.31
C ALA A 232 0.52 -5.90 1.39
N THR A 233 1.66 -6.59 1.34
CA THR A 233 2.72 -6.28 0.37
C THR A 233 2.22 -6.50 -1.06
N PHE A 234 1.51 -7.58 -1.31
CA PHE A 234 0.89 -7.84 -2.61
C PHE A 234 -0.12 -6.73 -2.98
N LEU A 235 -0.88 -6.20 -2.02
CA LEU A 235 -1.81 -5.09 -2.29
C LEU A 235 -1.06 -3.84 -2.80
N LYS A 236 -0.01 -3.42 -2.09
CA LYS A 236 0.81 -2.29 -2.54
C LYS A 236 1.46 -2.56 -3.89
N GLN A 237 2.02 -3.74 -4.11
CA GLN A 237 2.61 -4.14 -5.39
C GLN A 237 1.58 -4.12 -6.54
N ALA A 238 0.36 -4.61 -6.30
CA ALA A 238 -0.68 -4.65 -7.32
C ALA A 238 -1.15 -3.25 -7.72
N LEU A 239 -1.34 -2.36 -6.74
CA LEU A 239 -1.71 -0.97 -7.00
C LEU A 239 -0.60 -0.26 -7.79
N TRP A 240 0.61 -0.36 -7.35
CA TRP A 240 1.75 0.28 -7.98
C TRP A 240 2.07 -0.27 -9.37
N ALA A 241 2.02 -1.60 -9.53
CA ALA A 241 2.13 -2.22 -10.86
C ALA A 241 1.01 -1.75 -11.81
N GLY A 242 -0.21 -1.60 -11.26
CA GLY A 242 -1.36 -1.10 -12.01
C GLY A 242 -1.18 0.34 -12.47
N ASP A 243 -0.62 1.18 -11.65
CA ASP A 243 -0.32 2.57 -11.96
C ASP A 243 0.72 2.65 -13.08
N PHE A 244 1.91 2.10 -12.87
CA PHE A 244 2.98 2.12 -13.86
C PHE A 244 2.59 1.43 -15.18
N MET A 245 1.95 0.28 -15.14
CA MET A 245 1.52 -0.42 -16.35
C MET A 245 0.27 0.19 -16.99
N GLY A 246 -0.56 0.87 -16.21
CA GLY A 246 -1.73 1.59 -16.71
C GLY A 246 -1.36 2.66 -17.73
N GLY A 247 -0.22 3.29 -17.55
CA GLY A 247 0.36 4.22 -18.50
C GLY A 247 0.99 3.59 -19.74
N LEU A 248 1.14 2.25 -19.85
CA LEU A 248 1.64 1.56 -21.06
C LEU A 248 0.63 1.59 -22.23
N HIS A 249 -0.44 2.30 -22.15
CA HIS A 249 -1.38 2.47 -23.25
C HIS A 249 -0.95 3.63 -24.15
N LYS A 250 -1.37 3.55 -25.40
CA LYS A 250 -1.13 4.64 -26.34
C LYS A 250 -2.03 5.81 -25.96
N VAL A 251 -1.43 6.86 -25.41
CA VAL A 251 -2.14 8.09 -25.08
C VAL A 251 -2.25 9.00 -26.30
N ASP A 252 -3.42 9.60 -26.45
CA ASP A 252 -3.68 10.62 -27.45
C ASP A 252 -3.35 12.04 -26.94
N SER A 253 -3.08 12.21 -25.64
CA SER A 253 -2.74 13.51 -25.04
C SER A 253 -1.25 13.61 -24.72
N ASP A 254 -0.67 14.77 -24.97
CA ASP A 254 0.73 15.06 -24.64
C ASP A 254 0.96 15.19 -23.12
N GLU A 255 -0.10 15.34 -22.32
CA GLU A 255 0.01 15.64 -20.89
C GLU A 255 0.55 14.47 -20.08
N GLU A 256 0.08 13.25 -20.32
CA GLU A 256 0.58 12.04 -19.64
C GLU A 256 1.98 11.64 -20.11
N LEU A 257 2.36 12.09 -21.31
CA LEU A 257 3.72 11.90 -21.85
C LEU A 257 4.71 12.95 -21.36
N GLU A 258 4.23 14.09 -20.88
CA GLU A 258 5.11 15.20 -20.44
C GLU A 258 5.91 14.86 -19.19
N ALA A 259 5.37 14.07 -18.28
CA ALA A 259 6.07 13.63 -17.09
C ALA A 259 7.30 12.76 -17.39
N THR A 260 7.29 12.10 -18.54
CA THR A 260 8.32 11.15 -18.97
C THR A 260 9.14 11.65 -20.16
N SER A 261 8.88 12.87 -20.60
CA SER A 261 9.55 13.59 -21.66
C SER A 261 10.15 12.71 -22.76
N PRO A 262 9.32 12.17 -23.67
CA PRO A 262 9.82 11.50 -24.86
C PRO A 262 10.57 12.43 -25.81
N LYS A 263 10.64 13.69 -25.48
CA LYS A 263 11.42 14.72 -26.20
C LYS A 263 12.90 14.67 -25.85
N ASP A 264 13.26 14.04 -24.74
CA ASP A 264 14.63 13.66 -24.50
C ASP A 264 14.86 12.34 -25.24
N ASP A 265 15.68 12.40 -26.27
CA ASP A 265 15.94 11.31 -27.22
C ASP A 265 16.31 9.96 -26.57
N ASP A 266 16.64 9.96 -25.31
CA ASP A 266 17.06 8.79 -24.55
C ASP A 266 15.87 7.98 -23.96
N ASP A 267 14.69 8.60 -23.81
CA ASP A 267 13.44 7.94 -23.37
C ASP A 267 12.46 7.69 -24.53
N ALA A 268 12.93 7.85 -25.75
CA ALA A 268 12.10 7.92 -26.94
C ALA A 268 11.45 6.61 -27.36
N ASN A 269 11.60 5.52 -26.63
CA ASN A 269 10.95 4.28 -27.00
C ASN A 269 9.59 4.12 -26.33
N ILE A 270 8.70 5.02 -26.66
CA ILE A 270 7.33 5.00 -26.19
C ILE A 270 6.49 4.18 -27.18
N ALA A 271 6.82 2.92 -27.33
CA ALA A 271 5.99 2.04 -28.15
C ALA A 271 4.56 1.91 -27.56
N LEU A 272 4.40 2.22 -26.30
CA LEU A 272 3.16 2.02 -25.54
C LEU A 272 2.64 3.28 -24.82
N GLY A 273 3.35 4.41 -24.90
CA GLY A 273 2.85 5.69 -24.37
C GLY A 273 3.37 6.12 -23.00
N VAL A 274 4.25 5.33 -22.38
CA VAL A 274 4.94 5.69 -21.13
C VAL A 274 6.44 5.65 -21.30
N SER A 275 7.18 6.17 -20.33
CA SER A 275 8.62 6.03 -20.29
C SER A 275 9.02 4.55 -20.20
N SER A 276 10.18 4.23 -20.77
CA SER A 276 10.72 2.89 -20.62
C SER A 276 11.03 2.54 -19.15
N ALA A 277 11.28 3.53 -18.33
CA ALA A 277 11.54 3.36 -16.90
C ALA A 277 10.28 2.92 -16.14
N ASP A 278 9.14 3.60 -16.32
CA ASP A 278 7.87 3.25 -15.70
C ASP A 278 7.38 1.88 -16.18
N GLY A 279 7.45 1.65 -17.50
CA GLY A 279 7.15 0.35 -18.07
C GLY A 279 8.00 -0.78 -17.51
N MET A 280 9.29 -0.55 -17.27
CA MET A 280 10.17 -1.52 -16.63
C MET A 280 9.81 -1.76 -15.18
N GLN A 281 9.50 -0.71 -14.43
CA GLN A 281 9.08 -0.80 -13.04
C GLN A 281 7.79 -1.62 -12.89
N GLY A 282 6.77 -1.29 -13.67
CA GLY A 282 5.52 -2.03 -13.70
C GLY A 282 5.69 -3.51 -14.09
N ALA A 283 6.59 -3.77 -15.06
CA ALA A 283 6.91 -5.14 -15.47
C ALA A 283 7.64 -5.93 -14.37
N ILE A 284 8.58 -5.30 -13.64
CA ILE A 284 9.27 -5.95 -12.52
C ILE A 284 8.27 -6.29 -11.40
N LEU A 285 7.43 -5.34 -11.00
CA LEU A 285 6.42 -5.56 -9.98
C LEU A 285 5.45 -6.69 -10.37
N THR A 286 5.02 -6.71 -11.62
CA THR A 286 4.17 -7.77 -12.16
C THR A 286 4.86 -9.14 -12.13
N GLU A 287 6.15 -9.20 -12.47
CA GLU A 287 6.95 -10.42 -12.39
C GLU A 287 7.07 -10.91 -10.93
N GLN A 288 7.27 -10.01 -10.00
CA GLN A 288 7.34 -10.34 -8.57
C GLN A 288 6.00 -10.87 -8.06
N ILE A 289 4.90 -10.22 -8.39
CA ILE A 289 3.54 -10.69 -8.06
C ILE A 289 3.29 -12.09 -8.62
N TRP A 290 3.63 -12.31 -9.88
CA TRP A 290 3.44 -13.61 -10.53
C TRP A 290 4.24 -14.71 -9.85
N ASN A 291 5.51 -14.47 -9.51
CA ASN A 291 6.33 -15.41 -8.77
C ASN A 291 5.79 -15.65 -7.35
N LYS A 292 5.40 -14.61 -6.63
CA LYS A 292 4.77 -14.69 -5.30
C LYS A 292 3.51 -15.56 -5.33
N LEU A 293 2.60 -15.30 -6.27
CA LEU A 293 1.37 -16.08 -6.44
C LEU A 293 1.65 -17.54 -6.78
N THR A 294 2.66 -17.80 -7.61
CA THR A 294 3.10 -19.17 -7.92
C THR A 294 3.55 -19.89 -6.66
N TYR A 295 4.38 -19.24 -5.84
CA TYR A 295 4.86 -19.81 -4.59
C TYR A 295 3.71 -20.09 -3.61
N ILE A 296 2.79 -19.12 -3.46
CA ILE A 296 1.62 -19.24 -2.58
C ILE A 296 0.74 -20.41 -3.04
N ARG A 297 0.35 -20.43 -4.33
CA ARG A 297 -0.52 -21.48 -4.87
C ARG A 297 0.11 -22.86 -4.73
N ASP A 298 1.39 -23.00 -5.01
CA ASP A 298 2.02 -24.29 -5.13
C ASP A 298 2.51 -24.87 -3.79
N GLY A 299 2.63 -24.04 -2.72
CA GLY A 299 3.24 -24.52 -1.50
C GLY A 299 2.75 -24.02 -0.16
N LEU A 300 1.90 -22.98 -0.11
CA LEU A 300 1.54 -22.34 1.17
C LEU A 300 0.11 -22.59 1.65
N PHE A 301 -0.70 -23.35 0.93
CA PHE A 301 -1.99 -23.77 1.43
C PHE A 301 -1.85 -24.91 2.43
N TYR A 302 -2.72 -24.95 3.42
CA TYR A 302 -2.78 -25.99 4.45
C TYR A 302 -3.99 -26.89 4.25
N ASP A 303 -3.75 -28.17 4.13
CA ASP A 303 -4.78 -29.20 4.05
C ASP A 303 -5.11 -29.75 5.45
N THR A 304 -6.31 -29.52 5.91
CA THR A 304 -6.77 -29.97 7.23
C THR A 304 -6.86 -31.51 7.34
N ALA A 305 -7.14 -32.20 6.24
CA ALA A 305 -7.26 -33.65 6.24
C ALA A 305 -5.90 -34.34 6.43
N ASN A 306 -4.86 -33.81 5.77
CA ASN A 306 -3.49 -34.36 5.83
C ASN A 306 -2.60 -33.61 6.83
N LYS A 307 -3.05 -32.49 7.39
CA LYS A 307 -2.32 -31.62 8.34
C LYS A 307 -0.93 -31.21 7.86
N GLN A 308 -0.86 -30.79 6.60
CA GLN A 308 0.38 -30.38 5.95
C GLN A 308 0.14 -29.27 4.93
N LEU A 309 1.24 -28.58 4.59
CA LEU A 309 1.24 -27.66 3.47
C LEU A 309 1.06 -28.42 2.15
N THR A 310 0.30 -27.83 1.24
CA THR A 310 -0.05 -28.39 -0.05
C THR A 310 -0.24 -27.29 -1.08
N SER A 311 -0.38 -27.68 -2.33
CA SER A 311 -0.82 -26.77 -3.38
C SER A 311 -2.29 -26.42 -3.23
N GLY A 312 -2.65 -25.19 -3.60
CA GLY A 312 -4.04 -24.78 -3.77
C GLY A 312 -4.72 -25.60 -4.86
N THR A 313 -6.02 -25.78 -4.73
CA THR A 313 -6.86 -26.58 -5.66
C THR A 313 -7.69 -25.70 -6.60
N GLY A 314 -7.54 -24.36 -6.46
CA GLY A 314 -8.10 -23.36 -7.38
C GLY A 314 -9.61 -23.46 -7.56
N SER A 315 -10.07 -23.37 -8.80
CA SER A 315 -11.49 -23.36 -9.14
C SER A 315 -12.19 -24.69 -8.80
N GLN A 316 -11.47 -25.82 -8.70
CA GLN A 316 -12.02 -27.11 -8.27
C GLN A 316 -12.17 -27.23 -6.76
N TYR A 317 -11.66 -26.27 -6.00
CA TYR A 317 -11.80 -26.29 -4.55
C TYR A 317 -13.27 -26.34 -4.14
N ASN A 318 -13.58 -27.34 -3.33
CA ASN A 318 -14.89 -27.51 -2.74
C ASN A 318 -14.75 -27.73 -1.22
N PRO A 319 -15.11 -26.75 -0.39
CA PRO A 319 -15.01 -26.84 1.06
C PRO A 319 -15.73 -28.06 1.67
N ALA A 320 -16.76 -28.58 1.00
CA ALA A 320 -17.47 -29.76 1.47
C ALA A 320 -16.61 -31.04 1.48
N ASN A 321 -15.48 -31.05 0.76
CA ASN A 321 -14.53 -32.16 0.74
C ASN A 321 -13.40 -32.02 1.76
N GLY A 322 -13.41 -30.97 2.56
CA GLY A 322 -12.37 -30.59 3.50
C GLY A 322 -11.79 -29.22 3.18
N PHE A 323 -11.26 -28.56 4.19
CA PHE A 323 -10.70 -27.22 4.03
C PHE A 323 -9.24 -27.26 3.59
N VAL A 324 -8.94 -26.43 2.59
CA VAL A 324 -7.58 -26.11 2.11
C VAL A 324 -7.47 -24.60 2.05
N TYR A 325 -6.69 -23.99 2.94
CA TYR A 325 -6.64 -22.55 3.14
C TYR A 325 -5.22 -22.08 3.51
N LEU A 326 -4.99 -20.76 3.53
CA LEU A 326 -3.75 -20.16 3.98
C LEU A 326 -3.73 -20.15 5.51
N PRO A 327 -2.79 -20.86 6.16
CA PRO A 327 -2.71 -20.90 7.62
C PRO A 327 -2.11 -19.61 8.16
N HIS A 328 -2.43 -19.26 9.41
CA HIS A 328 -2.04 -18.00 10.01
C HIS A 328 -0.52 -17.83 10.10
N GLU A 329 0.21 -18.86 10.54
CA GLU A 329 1.65 -18.76 10.72
C GLU A 329 2.41 -20.00 10.20
N ILE A 330 3.44 -19.73 9.40
CA ILE A 330 4.40 -20.71 8.90
C ILE A 330 5.80 -20.25 9.29
N GLU A 331 6.46 -20.98 10.20
CA GLU A 331 7.86 -20.76 10.54
C GLU A 331 8.75 -21.19 9.39
N VAL A 332 9.76 -20.36 9.09
CA VAL A 332 10.76 -20.62 8.06
C VAL A 332 12.11 -20.90 8.71
N VAL A 333 12.71 -22.04 8.37
CA VAL A 333 14.13 -22.30 8.61
C VAL A 333 14.86 -22.05 7.32
N GLU A 334 15.78 -21.09 7.35
CA GLU A 334 16.60 -20.73 6.19
C GLU A 334 17.89 -21.53 6.11
N ASP A 335 18.39 -21.71 4.89
CA ASP A 335 19.79 -21.97 4.57
C ASP A 335 20.22 -20.98 3.46
N GLY A 336 21.45 -21.11 2.96
CA GLY A 336 22.01 -20.14 2.03
C GLY A 336 22.88 -19.09 2.73
N ASN A 337 22.92 -17.91 2.18
CA ASN A 337 23.62 -16.75 2.75
C ASN A 337 22.68 -15.55 2.89
N ASP A 338 23.16 -14.44 3.45
CA ASP A 338 22.35 -13.26 3.69
C ASP A 338 21.86 -12.58 2.40
N GLU A 339 22.57 -12.77 1.29
CA GLU A 339 22.18 -12.21 -0.02
C GLU A 339 21.15 -13.08 -0.73
N LEU A 340 21.23 -14.41 -0.56
CA LEU A 340 20.35 -15.37 -1.20
C LEU A 340 19.85 -16.40 -0.17
N PRO A 341 19.01 -16.00 0.77
CA PRO A 341 18.41 -16.93 1.72
C PRO A 341 17.41 -17.84 1.01
N ASN A 342 17.38 -19.08 1.41
CA ASN A 342 16.50 -20.09 0.85
C ASN A 342 15.70 -20.79 1.95
N ALA A 343 14.45 -21.13 1.69
CA ALA A 343 13.64 -21.91 2.63
C ALA A 343 14.10 -23.36 2.64
N LYS A 344 14.78 -23.76 3.71
CA LYS A 344 15.14 -25.14 3.97
C LYS A 344 13.97 -25.97 4.47
N GLN A 345 13.16 -25.37 5.32
CA GLN A 345 12.00 -26.02 5.94
C GLN A 345 10.91 -25.00 6.23
N LEU A 346 9.68 -25.38 5.93
CA LEU A 346 8.46 -24.67 6.31
C LEU A 346 7.70 -25.53 7.34
N THR A 347 7.27 -24.90 8.44
CA THR A 347 6.54 -25.58 9.51
C THR A 347 5.36 -24.74 9.93
N VAL A 348 4.13 -25.26 9.78
CA VAL A 348 2.92 -24.56 10.26
C VAL A 348 2.98 -24.49 11.78
N LYS A 349 2.95 -23.29 12.33
CA LYS A 349 2.91 -23.00 13.77
C LYS A 349 1.50 -22.73 14.26
N ASP A 350 0.76 -21.95 13.50
CA ASP A 350 -0.66 -21.72 13.74
C ASP A 350 -1.45 -22.06 12.48
N ALA A 351 -2.24 -23.12 12.59
CA ALA A 351 -3.04 -23.62 11.47
C ALA A 351 -4.43 -22.98 11.38
N ARG A 352 -4.76 -21.98 12.25
CA ARG A 352 -6.05 -21.29 12.12
C ARG A 352 -6.12 -20.52 10.82
N SER A 353 -7.33 -20.39 10.30
CA SER A 353 -7.66 -19.38 9.29
C SER A 353 -8.10 -18.12 10.04
N MET A 354 -7.42 -17.02 9.82
CA MET A 354 -7.79 -15.71 10.38
C MET A 354 -8.45 -14.87 9.31
N LEU A 355 -9.53 -14.18 9.64
CA LEU A 355 -10.26 -13.35 8.68
C LEU A 355 -9.38 -12.26 8.07
N GLN A 356 -8.50 -11.64 8.88
CA GLN A 356 -7.54 -10.65 8.40
C GLN A 356 -6.65 -11.19 7.29
N ASP A 357 -6.13 -12.39 7.45
CA ASP A 357 -5.29 -13.06 6.46
C ASP A 357 -6.03 -13.27 5.14
N GLN A 358 -7.31 -13.60 5.22
CA GLN A 358 -8.10 -13.90 4.05
C GLN A 358 -8.47 -12.63 3.26
N TRP A 359 -8.89 -11.54 3.93
CA TRP A 359 -9.27 -10.34 3.18
C TRP A 359 -8.05 -9.57 2.64
N LEU A 360 -6.91 -9.58 3.36
CA LEU A 360 -5.65 -9.02 2.87
C LEU A 360 -5.07 -9.81 1.67
N MET A 361 -5.48 -11.04 1.48
CA MET A 361 -5.18 -11.80 0.25
C MET A 361 -6.24 -11.61 -0.83
N LEU A 362 -7.52 -11.50 -0.46
CA LEU A 362 -8.61 -11.36 -1.43
C LEU A 362 -8.54 -10.04 -2.20
N TRP A 363 -8.26 -8.95 -1.50
CA TRP A 363 -8.22 -7.61 -2.11
C TRP A 363 -7.14 -7.52 -3.20
N PRO A 364 -5.85 -7.73 -2.92
CA PRO A 364 -4.82 -7.63 -3.96
C PRO A 364 -5.00 -8.64 -5.09
N ALA A 365 -5.48 -9.85 -4.78
CA ALA A 365 -5.78 -10.82 -5.81
C ALA A 365 -6.93 -10.34 -6.73
N SER A 366 -7.87 -9.55 -6.20
CA SER A 366 -8.93 -8.91 -7.00
C SER A 366 -8.40 -7.80 -7.88
N GLU A 367 -7.50 -6.94 -7.36
CA GLU A 367 -6.83 -5.89 -8.14
C GLU A 367 -6.03 -6.50 -9.30
N PHE A 368 -5.20 -7.48 -9.00
CA PHE A 368 -4.39 -8.14 -10.02
C PHE A 368 -5.21 -8.97 -11.00
N TYR A 369 -6.38 -9.49 -10.57
CA TYR A 369 -7.32 -10.14 -11.48
C TYR A 369 -7.88 -9.14 -12.51
N GLY A 370 -8.23 -7.93 -12.07
CA GLY A 370 -8.67 -6.87 -12.97
C GLY A 370 -7.63 -6.53 -14.04
N MET A 371 -6.34 -6.50 -13.67
CA MET A 371 -5.23 -6.25 -14.61
C MET A 371 -5.06 -7.39 -15.63
N THR A 372 -5.17 -8.64 -15.19
CA THR A 372 -4.86 -9.82 -16.00
C THR A 372 -6.05 -10.43 -16.72
N ASP A 373 -7.27 -9.92 -16.49
CA ASP A 373 -8.51 -10.50 -17.00
C ASP A 373 -8.65 -10.38 -18.52
N GLN A 374 -8.52 -11.50 -19.20
CA GLN A 374 -8.58 -11.61 -20.66
C GLN A 374 -9.96 -12.06 -21.16
N ARG A 375 -10.97 -12.09 -20.29
CA ARG A 375 -12.33 -12.50 -20.70
C ARG A 375 -12.94 -11.48 -21.66
N PRO A 376 -13.65 -11.93 -22.72
CA PRO A 376 -14.33 -11.01 -23.66
C PRO A 376 -15.40 -10.13 -23.01
N GLU A 377 -15.91 -10.55 -21.87
CA GLU A 377 -16.92 -9.86 -21.07
C GLU A 377 -16.35 -8.63 -20.35
N ASN A 378 -15.05 -8.64 -20.05
CA ASN A 378 -14.36 -7.53 -19.44
C ASN A 378 -14.07 -6.42 -20.49
N LYS A 379 -15.10 -5.65 -20.81
CA LYS A 379 -15.00 -4.57 -21.79
C LYS A 379 -14.43 -3.25 -21.22
N ALA A 380 -14.29 -3.22 -19.91
CA ALA A 380 -13.75 -2.07 -19.21
C ALA A 380 -12.25 -2.19 -18.90
N GLN A 381 -11.62 -3.25 -19.38
CA GLN A 381 -10.19 -3.48 -19.13
C GLN A 381 -9.34 -2.44 -19.85
N ASN A 382 -8.34 -1.95 -19.13
CA ASN A 382 -7.33 -1.06 -19.68
C ASN A 382 -6.61 -1.71 -20.90
N PRO A 383 -6.58 -1.05 -22.07
CA PRO A 383 -5.91 -1.58 -23.24
C PRO A 383 -4.43 -1.93 -23.07
N ALA A 384 -3.74 -1.24 -22.16
CA ALA A 384 -2.35 -1.52 -21.83
C ALA A 384 -2.19 -2.89 -21.14
N PHE A 385 -3.09 -3.21 -20.23
CA PHE A 385 -3.09 -4.52 -19.57
C PHE A 385 -3.37 -5.64 -20.57
N LEU A 386 -4.33 -5.45 -21.49
CA LEU A 386 -4.57 -6.38 -22.57
C LEU A 386 -3.31 -6.60 -23.42
N ALA A 387 -2.60 -5.54 -23.76
CA ALA A 387 -1.35 -5.63 -24.53
C ALA A 387 -0.24 -6.34 -23.73
N ALA A 388 -0.10 -6.07 -22.45
CA ALA A 388 0.92 -6.67 -21.58
C ALA A 388 0.73 -8.18 -21.36
N PHE A 389 -0.52 -8.65 -21.36
CA PHE A 389 -0.88 -10.04 -21.09
C PHE A 389 -1.35 -10.82 -22.33
N ASP A 390 -1.04 -10.37 -23.53
CA ASP A 390 -1.37 -11.05 -24.79
C ASP A 390 -0.30 -12.05 -25.26
N GLY A 391 0.69 -12.33 -24.41
CA GLY A 391 1.83 -13.23 -24.67
C GLY A 391 3.20 -12.56 -24.52
N LYS A 392 3.26 -11.23 -24.43
CA LYS A 392 4.48 -10.43 -24.20
C LYS A 392 4.14 -9.10 -23.52
N PRO A 393 4.83 -8.75 -22.43
CA PRO A 393 5.92 -9.47 -21.76
C PRO A 393 5.46 -10.67 -20.93
N PHE A 394 4.16 -10.82 -20.68
CA PHE A 394 3.61 -11.89 -19.86
C PHE A 394 2.83 -12.92 -20.69
N PRO A 395 2.91 -14.23 -20.33
CA PRO A 395 2.22 -15.25 -21.08
C PRO A 395 0.71 -15.07 -20.99
N SER A 396 0.07 -15.18 -22.16
CA SER A 396 -1.38 -15.21 -22.29
C SER A 396 -1.95 -16.49 -21.68
N ALA A 397 -3.11 -16.38 -21.02
CA ALA A 397 -3.83 -17.54 -20.53
C ALA A 397 -4.38 -18.40 -21.67
N ALA A 398 -4.42 -19.71 -21.45
CA ALA A 398 -5.09 -20.61 -22.39
C ALA A 398 -6.58 -20.24 -22.47
N LYS A 399 -7.15 -20.31 -23.67
CA LYS A 399 -8.56 -19.95 -23.91
C LYS A 399 -9.51 -20.68 -22.98
N GLU A 400 -9.24 -21.95 -22.72
CA GLU A 400 -10.03 -22.83 -21.87
C GLU A 400 -10.01 -22.36 -20.40
N ASN A 401 -8.93 -21.73 -19.97
CA ASN A 401 -8.84 -21.11 -18.64
C ASN A 401 -9.60 -19.79 -18.59
N VAL A 402 -9.57 -19.02 -19.67
CA VAL A 402 -10.28 -17.73 -19.76
C VAL A 402 -11.80 -17.95 -19.79
N ASP A 403 -12.29 -18.87 -20.61
CA ASP A 403 -13.73 -19.15 -20.76
C ASP A 403 -14.30 -20.15 -19.72
N GLY A 404 -13.42 -20.64 -18.82
CA GLY A 404 -13.81 -21.59 -17.78
C GLY A 404 -14.19 -22.99 -18.28
N SER A 405 -13.94 -23.29 -19.57
CA SER A 405 -14.25 -24.61 -20.16
C SER A 405 -13.21 -25.67 -19.80
N ALA A 406 -12.00 -25.26 -19.39
CA ALA A 406 -11.06 -26.20 -18.81
C ALA A 406 -11.55 -26.65 -17.43
N ALA A 407 -11.59 -27.97 -17.24
CA ALA A 407 -11.68 -28.50 -15.90
C ALA A 407 -10.33 -28.23 -15.20
N ASN A 408 -10.24 -27.11 -14.56
CA ASN A 408 -9.17 -26.67 -13.67
C ASN A 408 -7.77 -27.21 -14.02
N ASP A 409 -7.05 -26.50 -14.82
CA ASP A 409 -5.64 -26.79 -14.99
C ASP A 409 -4.80 -26.08 -13.93
N VAL A 410 -4.73 -26.68 -12.72
CA VAL A 410 -3.80 -26.24 -11.64
C VAL A 410 -2.33 -26.26 -12.06
N LYS A 411 -2.04 -26.70 -13.28
CA LYS A 411 -0.71 -26.62 -13.88
C LYS A 411 -0.53 -25.38 -14.75
N ALA A 412 -1.58 -24.61 -14.96
CA ALA A 412 -1.47 -23.35 -15.64
C ALA A 412 -0.47 -22.45 -14.89
N SER A 413 0.43 -21.84 -15.64
CA SER A 413 1.53 -21.05 -15.10
C SER A 413 1.49 -19.59 -15.52
N ASP A 414 0.48 -19.17 -16.26
CA ASP A 414 0.28 -17.78 -16.63
C ASP A 414 -0.28 -16.94 -15.44
N PRO A 415 -0.03 -15.63 -15.42
CA PRO A 415 -0.43 -14.77 -14.31
C PRO A 415 -1.94 -14.78 -14.02
N TYR A 416 -2.77 -14.78 -15.06
CA TYR A 416 -4.22 -14.79 -14.92
C TYR A 416 -4.73 -16.07 -14.24
N SER A 417 -4.30 -17.22 -14.74
CA SER A 417 -4.80 -18.52 -14.23
C SER A 417 -4.35 -18.79 -12.80
N ILE A 418 -3.08 -18.45 -12.47
CA ILE A 418 -2.56 -18.60 -11.12
C ILE A 418 -3.31 -17.69 -10.15
N ASN A 419 -3.49 -16.42 -10.50
CA ASN A 419 -4.20 -15.49 -9.64
C ASN A 419 -5.66 -15.90 -9.44
N ARG A 420 -6.34 -16.33 -10.51
CA ARG A 420 -7.73 -16.83 -10.42
C ARG A 420 -7.85 -18.00 -9.46
N ASP A 421 -6.90 -18.92 -9.48
CA ASP A 421 -6.88 -20.07 -8.57
C ASP A 421 -6.79 -19.63 -7.11
N VAL A 422 -5.89 -18.72 -6.78
CA VAL A 422 -5.74 -18.16 -5.42
C VAL A 422 -6.99 -17.37 -5.03
N LEU A 423 -7.45 -16.47 -5.90
CA LEU A 423 -8.60 -15.60 -5.69
C LEU A 423 -9.88 -16.39 -5.34
N LEU A 424 -10.23 -17.37 -6.18
CA LEU A 424 -11.42 -18.16 -5.97
C LEU A 424 -11.34 -19.05 -4.73
N GLN A 425 -10.17 -19.58 -4.42
CA GLN A 425 -9.98 -20.40 -3.23
C GLN A 425 -10.10 -19.58 -1.95
N VAL A 426 -9.48 -18.40 -1.91
CA VAL A 426 -9.59 -17.47 -0.77
C VAL A 426 -11.04 -17.00 -0.59
N PHE A 427 -11.73 -16.62 -1.67
CA PHE A 427 -13.15 -16.26 -1.60
C PHE A 427 -14.02 -17.37 -1.01
N LYS A 428 -13.86 -18.62 -1.50
CA LYS A 428 -14.62 -19.78 -0.97
C LYS A 428 -14.30 -20.06 0.51
N ASN A 429 -13.08 -19.79 0.94
CA ASN A 429 -12.71 -19.91 2.35
C ASN A 429 -13.38 -18.82 3.20
N ILE A 430 -13.42 -17.57 2.74
CA ILE A 430 -14.16 -16.50 3.43
C ILE A 430 -15.63 -16.90 3.58
N ASP A 431 -16.27 -17.33 2.51
CA ASP A 431 -17.67 -17.74 2.53
C ASP A 431 -17.94 -18.93 3.46
N SER A 432 -17.11 -19.98 3.39
CA SER A 432 -17.39 -21.25 4.08
C SER A 432 -16.82 -21.33 5.50
N MET A 433 -15.76 -20.59 5.80
CA MET A 433 -15.07 -20.66 7.09
C MET A 433 -15.39 -19.47 7.99
N HIS A 434 -15.60 -18.29 7.41
CA HIS A 434 -15.75 -17.05 8.19
C HIS A 434 -17.15 -16.48 8.15
N PHE A 435 -17.92 -16.67 7.06
CA PHE A 435 -19.25 -16.09 7.00
C PHE A 435 -20.28 -16.96 7.72
N ASN A 436 -20.84 -16.43 8.82
CA ASN A 436 -21.94 -17.07 9.54
C ASN A 436 -23.27 -16.68 8.88
N ASN A 437 -23.88 -17.61 8.16
CA ASN A 437 -25.11 -17.37 7.40
C ASN A 437 -26.32 -17.04 8.29
N GLU A 438 -26.37 -17.55 9.52
CA GLU A 438 -27.47 -17.31 10.45
C GLU A 438 -27.38 -15.92 11.08
N ALA A 439 -26.18 -15.55 11.53
CA ALA A 439 -25.94 -14.21 12.06
C ALA A 439 -25.85 -13.14 10.96
N GLY A 440 -25.45 -13.52 9.76
CA GLY A 440 -25.20 -12.60 8.65
C GLY A 440 -23.92 -11.78 8.84
N ALA A 441 -22.90 -12.33 9.49
CA ALA A 441 -21.68 -11.66 9.85
C ALA A 441 -20.44 -12.52 9.64
N PHE A 442 -19.27 -11.86 9.48
CA PHE A 442 -17.98 -12.54 9.41
C PHE A 442 -17.40 -12.72 10.81
N THR A 443 -16.95 -13.93 11.11
CA THR A 443 -16.23 -14.26 12.35
C THR A 443 -14.72 -14.25 12.10
N ASP A 444 -13.96 -13.93 13.14
CA ASP A 444 -12.53 -13.63 13.07
C ASP A 444 -11.67 -14.83 12.71
N GLU A 445 -12.06 -16.01 13.19
CA GLU A 445 -11.23 -17.20 13.07
C GLU A 445 -12.01 -18.48 12.77
N HIS A 446 -11.29 -19.44 12.22
CA HIS A 446 -11.73 -20.82 12.04
C HIS A 446 -10.56 -21.76 12.36
N ASP A 447 -10.75 -22.72 13.25
CA ASP A 447 -9.69 -23.61 13.72
C ASP A 447 -9.40 -24.83 12.79
N GLY A 448 -9.99 -24.83 11.61
CA GLY A 448 -9.95 -25.94 10.66
C GLY A 448 -11.09 -26.94 10.83
N ASN A 449 -11.79 -26.92 11.98
CA ASN A 449 -12.95 -27.80 12.26
C ASN A 449 -14.21 -27.00 12.54
N ALA A 450 -14.09 -25.88 13.22
CA ALA A 450 -15.21 -25.05 13.67
C ALA A 450 -14.95 -23.56 13.44
N GLN A 451 -16.01 -22.87 13.05
CA GLN A 451 -16.04 -21.41 12.97
C GLN A 451 -16.07 -20.83 14.39
N GLY A 452 -15.27 -19.76 14.63
CA GLY A 452 -15.34 -18.96 15.84
C GLY A 452 -16.68 -18.25 15.97
N ALA A 453 -16.93 -17.67 17.15
CA ALA A 453 -18.17 -16.95 17.41
C ALA A 453 -17.98 -15.42 17.51
N HIS A 454 -16.74 -14.95 17.55
CA HIS A 454 -16.45 -13.51 17.66
C HIS A 454 -16.38 -12.86 16.28
N VAL A 455 -16.89 -11.65 16.19
CA VAL A 455 -16.88 -10.75 15.04
C VAL A 455 -16.11 -9.51 15.45
N ASP A 456 -14.94 -9.28 14.92
CA ASP A 456 -14.21 -8.02 15.05
C ASP A 456 -14.75 -7.01 14.04
N THR A 457 -15.11 -5.82 14.50
CA THR A 457 -15.77 -4.80 13.69
C THR A 457 -14.84 -4.26 12.59
N PHE A 458 -13.54 -4.09 12.87
CA PHE A 458 -12.57 -3.62 11.90
C PHE A 458 -12.38 -4.63 10.78
N GLN A 459 -12.12 -5.89 11.15
CA GLN A 459 -11.89 -6.96 10.19
C GLN A 459 -13.11 -7.24 9.31
N ALA A 460 -14.30 -7.26 9.91
CA ALA A 460 -15.55 -7.45 9.18
C ALA A 460 -15.84 -6.30 8.21
N GLY A 461 -15.53 -5.07 8.59
CA GLY A 461 -15.66 -3.89 7.74
C GLY A 461 -14.74 -3.95 6.52
N TYR A 462 -13.46 -4.24 6.73
CA TYR A 462 -12.50 -4.38 5.63
C TYR A 462 -12.75 -5.62 4.74
N THR A 463 -13.26 -6.70 5.30
CA THR A 463 -13.72 -7.85 4.50
C THR A 463 -14.85 -7.46 3.55
N THR A 464 -15.75 -6.58 3.99
CA THR A 464 -16.83 -6.05 3.12
C THR A 464 -16.26 -5.28 1.94
N GLU A 465 -15.20 -4.47 2.15
CA GLU A 465 -14.52 -3.76 1.06
C GLU A 465 -13.77 -4.70 0.13
N ALA A 466 -13.02 -5.65 0.66
CA ALA A 466 -12.32 -6.66 -0.15
C ALA A 466 -13.29 -7.48 -1.02
N LEU A 467 -14.47 -7.82 -0.48
CA LEU A 467 -15.53 -8.49 -1.23
C LEU A 467 -16.14 -7.59 -2.32
N ARG A 468 -16.20 -6.28 -2.11
CA ARG A 468 -16.62 -5.34 -3.15
C ARG A 468 -15.61 -5.35 -4.32
N MET A 469 -14.31 -5.33 -4.03
CA MET A 469 -13.28 -5.46 -5.06
C MET A 469 -13.37 -6.80 -5.78
N PHE A 470 -13.55 -7.88 -5.03
CA PHE A 470 -13.77 -9.22 -5.60
C PHE A 470 -14.99 -9.26 -6.53
N GLN A 471 -16.13 -8.75 -6.08
CA GLN A 471 -17.37 -8.73 -6.89
C GLN A 471 -17.15 -7.97 -8.19
N ARG A 472 -16.51 -6.80 -8.14
CA ARG A 472 -16.21 -6.02 -9.36
C ARG A 472 -15.30 -6.79 -10.30
N ALA A 473 -14.21 -7.33 -9.80
CA ALA A 473 -13.25 -8.09 -10.59
C ALA A 473 -13.88 -9.32 -11.25
N ILE A 474 -14.59 -10.14 -10.48
CA ILE A 474 -15.18 -11.38 -11.02
C ILE A 474 -16.32 -11.11 -12.00
N ASP A 475 -17.04 -10.02 -11.85
CA ASP A 475 -18.09 -9.58 -12.76
C ASP A 475 -17.58 -8.74 -13.95
N GLY A 476 -16.26 -8.58 -14.09
CA GLY A 476 -15.62 -7.86 -15.21
C GLY A 476 -15.88 -6.36 -15.18
N LEU A 477 -15.97 -5.78 -13.99
CA LEU A 477 -16.04 -4.34 -13.76
C LEU A 477 -14.66 -3.80 -13.41
N PRO A 478 -14.36 -2.51 -13.65
CA PRO A 478 -13.09 -1.91 -13.32
C PRO A 478 -12.75 -2.05 -11.83
N VAL A 479 -11.50 -2.36 -11.52
CA VAL A 479 -10.93 -2.45 -10.17
C VAL A 479 -9.62 -1.68 -10.16
N GLY A 480 -9.40 -0.80 -9.18
CA GLY A 480 -8.19 0.00 -9.05
C GLY A 480 -7.80 0.72 -10.35
N TYR A 481 -6.57 0.56 -10.76
CA TYR A 481 -6.04 1.12 -12.02
C TYR A 481 -6.47 0.38 -13.29
N ALA A 482 -7.21 -0.72 -13.18
CA ALA A 482 -7.89 -1.33 -14.31
C ALA A 482 -9.06 -0.43 -14.76
N ASN A 483 -8.72 0.79 -15.20
CA ASN A 483 -9.68 1.82 -15.50
C ASN A 483 -10.36 1.60 -16.83
N GLY A 484 -11.66 1.73 -16.82
CA GLY A 484 -12.51 1.81 -17.98
C GLY A 484 -13.84 2.42 -17.57
N GLU A 485 -14.65 2.86 -18.54
CA GLU A 485 -16.02 3.25 -18.24
C GLU A 485 -16.76 2.07 -17.63
N ASP A 486 -17.64 2.32 -16.66
CA ASP A 486 -18.50 1.31 -16.05
C ASP A 486 -19.34 0.64 -17.16
N ALA A 487 -18.77 -0.40 -17.74
CA ALA A 487 -19.49 -1.28 -18.64
C ALA A 487 -20.48 -2.12 -17.82
N LYS A 488 -21.51 -2.60 -18.47
CA LYS A 488 -22.37 -3.61 -17.86
C LYS A 488 -21.56 -4.90 -17.69
N GLY A 489 -21.17 -5.21 -16.46
CA GLY A 489 -20.50 -6.44 -16.12
C GLY A 489 -21.40 -7.66 -16.36
N VAL A 490 -20.81 -8.84 -16.23
CA VAL A 490 -21.56 -10.09 -16.12
C VAL A 490 -22.00 -10.29 -14.68
N GLU A 491 -23.04 -11.09 -14.48
CA GLU A 491 -23.51 -11.46 -13.16
C GLU A 491 -23.07 -12.91 -12.88
N THR A 492 -21.94 -13.05 -12.20
CA THR A 492 -21.45 -14.40 -11.79
C THR A 492 -22.14 -14.86 -10.51
N GLU A 493 -22.16 -16.16 -10.25
CA GLU A 493 -22.71 -16.69 -9.00
C GLU A 493 -21.86 -16.28 -7.80
N GLU A 494 -20.54 -16.23 -7.97
CA GLU A 494 -19.60 -15.75 -6.97
C GLU A 494 -19.82 -14.25 -6.67
N GLY A 495 -20.04 -13.44 -7.69
CA GLY A 495 -20.34 -12.00 -7.54
C GLY A 495 -21.66 -11.77 -6.80
N LYS A 496 -22.72 -12.52 -7.15
CA LYS A 496 -24.01 -12.51 -6.43
C LYS A 496 -23.84 -12.89 -4.96
N ARG A 497 -23.05 -13.94 -4.69
CA ARG A 497 -22.79 -14.39 -3.32
C ARG A 497 -22.01 -13.34 -2.52
N ALA A 498 -21.02 -12.71 -3.13
CA ALA A 498 -20.29 -11.60 -2.51
C ALA A 498 -21.23 -10.44 -2.14
N LEU A 499 -22.11 -10.03 -3.06
CA LEU A 499 -23.11 -8.98 -2.80
C LEU A 499 -24.08 -9.35 -1.67
N GLU A 500 -24.49 -10.62 -1.57
CA GLU A 500 -25.32 -11.09 -0.46
C GLU A 500 -24.59 -10.95 0.88
N MET A 501 -23.32 -11.39 0.95
CA MET A 501 -22.50 -11.28 2.16
C MET A 501 -22.27 -9.82 2.56
N ILE A 502 -21.94 -8.95 1.59
CA ILE A 502 -21.78 -7.50 1.80
C ILE A 502 -23.03 -6.91 2.44
N LYS A 503 -24.22 -7.19 1.89
CA LYS A 503 -25.48 -6.67 2.43
C LYS A 503 -25.74 -7.14 3.85
N LYS A 504 -25.58 -8.43 4.10
CA LYS A 504 -25.82 -9.01 5.43
C LYS A 504 -24.86 -8.42 6.47
N GLN A 505 -23.55 -8.32 6.15
CA GLN A 505 -22.58 -7.74 7.06
C GLN A 505 -22.86 -6.26 7.32
N ALA A 506 -23.24 -5.48 6.30
CA ALA A 506 -23.59 -4.08 6.49
C ALA A 506 -24.85 -3.91 7.33
N ASP A 507 -25.85 -4.75 7.12
CA ASP A 507 -27.07 -4.77 7.97
C ASP A 507 -26.73 -5.20 9.41
N PHE A 508 -25.76 -6.12 9.61
CA PHE A 508 -25.27 -6.51 10.94
C PHE A 508 -24.57 -5.33 11.65
N ILE A 509 -23.73 -4.56 10.94
CA ILE A 509 -23.11 -3.36 11.52
C ILE A 509 -24.19 -2.38 12.01
N ILE A 510 -25.23 -2.13 11.21
CA ILE A 510 -26.30 -1.19 11.55
C ILE A 510 -27.15 -1.68 12.74
N ASN A 511 -27.49 -2.97 12.76
CA ASN A 511 -28.49 -3.49 13.69
C ASN A 511 -27.89 -4.03 14.98
N GLU A 512 -26.70 -4.66 14.90
CA GLU A 512 -26.11 -5.41 16.01
C GLU A 512 -24.89 -4.72 16.62
N LEU A 513 -24.11 -3.93 15.83
CA LEU A 513 -22.91 -3.26 16.36
C LEU A 513 -23.14 -1.82 16.79
N LYS A 514 -24.19 -1.16 16.29
CA LYS A 514 -24.50 0.25 16.65
C LYS A 514 -24.89 0.33 18.13
N ARG A 515 -24.22 1.23 18.84
CA ARG A 515 -24.44 1.53 20.26
C ARG A 515 -25.44 2.67 20.44
N GLU A 516 -25.97 2.82 21.64
CA GLU A 516 -26.88 3.94 21.97
C GLU A 516 -26.24 5.31 21.81
N ASP A 517 -24.92 5.39 21.94
CA ASP A 517 -24.15 6.62 21.76
C ASP A 517 -23.87 6.98 20.29
N GLY A 518 -24.26 6.15 19.34
CA GLY A 518 -24.08 6.34 17.90
C GLY A 518 -22.74 5.83 17.35
N LEU A 519 -21.82 5.38 18.21
CA LEU A 519 -20.61 4.66 17.79
C LEU A 519 -20.96 3.18 17.56
N VAL A 520 -19.99 2.40 17.08
CA VAL A 520 -20.09 0.94 17.02
C VAL A 520 -19.23 0.29 18.10
N ALA A 521 -19.63 -0.89 18.54
CA ALA A 521 -18.83 -1.75 19.42
C ALA A 521 -17.60 -2.26 18.69
N ASN A 522 -16.54 -2.59 19.43
CA ASN A 522 -15.31 -3.15 18.87
C ASN A 522 -15.52 -4.53 18.26
N GLY A 523 -16.46 -5.25 18.81
CA GLY A 523 -16.82 -6.58 18.34
C GLY A 523 -18.16 -7.05 18.89
N TYR A 524 -18.51 -8.26 18.48
CA TYR A 524 -19.73 -8.94 18.85
C TYR A 524 -19.50 -10.44 18.97
N THR A 525 -19.92 -11.05 20.05
CA THR A 525 -19.89 -12.49 20.16
C THR A 525 -21.27 -13.06 19.85
N ILE A 526 -21.39 -13.85 18.80
CA ILE A 526 -22.66 -14.50 18.38
C ILE A 526 -23.27 -15.26 19.54
N GLY A 527 -24.51 -14.97 19.85
CA GLY A 527 -25.24 -15.54 20.98
C GLY A 527 -24.97 -14.89 22.35
N LYS A 528 -24.08 -13.89 22.44
CA LYS A 528 -23.82 -13.15 23.69
C LYS A 528 -24.09 -11.65 23.57
N GLY A 529 -23.81 -11.04 22.39
CA GLY A 529 -24.00 -9.60 22.17
C GLY A 529 -22.71 -8.84 21.95
N GLN A 530 -22.80 -7.51 21.98
CA GLN A 530 -21.69 -6.58 21.81
C GLN A 530 -20.63 -6.74 22.91
N ASP A 531 -19.38 -6.45 22.58
CA ASP A 531 -18.30 -6.37 23.56
C ASP A 531 -18.49 -5.19 24.49
N ASP A 532 -18.21 -5.40 25.79
CA ASP A 532 -18.36 -4.38 26.83
C ASP A 532 -17.20 -3.36 26.88
N SER A 533 -16.23 -3.44 25.98
CA SER A 533 -15.07 -2.55 25.93
C SER A 533 -15.43 -1.14 25.46
N ASP A 534 -14.62 -0.15 25.87
CA ASP A 534 -14.73 1.21 25.35
C ASP A 534 -14.47 1.19 23.81
N PRO A 535 -15.23 1.96 23.00
CA PRO A 535 -15.08 1.99 21.56
C PRO A 535 -13.66 2.43 21.13
N THR A 536 -13.09 1.72 20.17
CA THR A 536 -11.82 2.07 19.56
C THR A 536 -12.01 2.80 18.22
N LEU A 537 -11.03 3.59 17.83
CA LEU A 537 -11.02 4.26 16.55
C LEU A 537 -11.06 3.22 15.39
N ASP A 538 -10.25 2.18 15.48
CA ASP A 538 -10.19 1.14 14.45
C ASP A 538 -11.57 0.53 14.13
N ALA A 539 -12.35 0.22 15.17
CA ALA A 539 -13.70 -0.29 14.99
C ALA A 539 -14.59 0.68 14.19
N GLN A 540 -14.52 2.00 14.50
CA GLN A 540 -15.28 3.01 13.77
C GLN A 540 -14.82 3.10 12.31
N LEU A 541 -13.49 3.12 12.08
CA LEU A 541 -12.90 3.19 10.75
C LEU A 541 -13.31 1.98 9.90
N GLY A 542 -13.21 0.78 10.44
CA GLY A 542 -13.64 -0.44 9.76
C GLY A 542 -15.12 -0.43 9.42
N ALA A 543 -15.98 -0.03 10.35
CA ALA A 543 -17.42 0.06 10.11
C ALA A 543 -17.77 1.10 9.04
N ILE A 544 -17.17 2.30 9.08
CA ILE A 544 -17.36 3.34 8.05
C ILE A 544 -16.92 2.80 6.68
N ARG A 545 -15.78 2.13 6.62
CA ARG A 545 -15.23 1.55 5.39
C ARG A 545 -16.16 0.49 4.81
N GLY A 546 -16.65 -0.43 5.67
CA GLY A 546 -17.57 -1.51 5.27
C GLY A 546 -18.93 -0.98 4.80
N LEU A 547 -19.51 -0.01 5.52
CA LEU A 547 -20.79 0.62 5.14
C LEU A 547 -20.65 1.40 3.83
N THR A 548 -19.55 2.13 3.64
CA THR A 548 -19.28 2.83 2.38
C THR A 548 -19.07 1.84 1.23
N GLY A 549 -18.34 0.75 1.45
CA GLY A 549 -18.18 -0.34 0.48
C GLY A 549 -19.52 -0.96 0.10
N ALA A 550 -20.39 -1.21 1.06
CA ALA A 550 -21.75 -1.72 0.81
C ALA A 550 -22.60 -0.75 -0.01
N PHE A 551 -22.53 0.56 0.28
CA PHE A 551 -23.20 1.58 -0.53
C PHE A 551 -22.68 1.59 -1.98
N LEU A 552 -21.35 1.56 -2.16
CA LEU A 552 -20.76 1.56 -3.49
C LEU A 552 -21.11 0.31 -4.31
N ALA A 553 -21.19 -0.86 -3.65
CA ALA A 553 -21.56 -2.12 -4.28
C ALA A 553 -23.05 -2.19 -4.64
N THR A 554 -23.92 -1.70 -3.76
CA THR A 554 -25.38 -1.94 -3.87
C THR A 554 -26.18 -0.73 -4.31
N LYS A 555 -25.62 0.48 -4.17
CA LYS A 555 -26.28 1.78 -4.32
C LYS A 555 -27.45 2.00 -3.34
N GLU A 556 -27.56 1.18 -2.28
CA GLU A 556 -28.58 1.35 -1.25
C GLU A 556 -28.17 2.49 -0.30
N THR A 557 -28.90 3.61 -0.32
CA THR A 557 -28.56 4.83 0.43
C THR A 557 -28.52 4.63 1.93
N LYS A 558 -29.28 3.67 2.47
CA LYS A 558 -29.26 3.36 3.91
C LYS A 558 -27.84 3.11 4.46
N TYR A 559 -26.95 2.52 3.65
CA TYR A 559 -25.56 2.24 4.04
C TYR A 559 -24.71 3.52 4.04
N ARG A 560 -24.93 4.40 3.04
CA ARG A 560 -24.30 5.73 3.02
C ARG A 560 -24.74 6.56 4.22
N ASP A 561 -26.04 6.58 4.49
CA ASP A 561 -26.61 7.35 5.58
C ASP A 561 -26.07 6.86 6.93
N ALA A 562 -26.00 5.54 7.14
CA ALA A 562 -25.41 4.94 8.35
C ALA A 562 -23.92 5.27 8.48
N ALA A 563 -23.14 5.26 7.38
CA ALA A 563 -21.73 5.65 7.39
C ALA A 563 -21.56 7.13 7.76
N ARG A 564 -22.40 8.00 7.23
CA ARG A 564 -22.43 9.45 7.54
C ARG A 564 -22.72 9.70 9.01
N GLU A 565 -23.76 9.05 9.55
CA GLU A 565 -24.12 9.16 10.98
C GLU A 565 -22.97 8.69 11.87
N LEU A 566 -22.34 7.57 11.52
CA LEU A 566 -21.22 7.03 12.27
C LEU A 566 -20.00 7.95 12.23
N TYR A 567 -19.66 8.50 11.05
CA TYR A 567 -18.57 9.48 10.91
C TYR A 567 -18.83 10.72 11.78
N GLN A 568 -20.05 11.26 11.76
CA GLN A 568 -20.44 12.39 12.60
C GLN A 568 -20.35 12.04 14.10
N ALA A 569 -20.73 10.83 14.50
CA ALA A 569 -20.64 10.38 15.90
C ALA A 569 -19.17 10.20 16.32
N MET A 570 -18.34 9.64 15.46
CA MET A 570 -16.90 9.49 15.67
C MET A 570 -16.23 10.87 15.84
N ASP A 571 -16.48 11.82 14.92
CA ASP A 571 -15.93 13.17 15.01
C ASP A 571 -16.42 13.90 16.27
N GLY A 572 -17.67 13.72 16.65
CA GLY A 572 -18.26 14.37 17.82
C GLY A 572 -17.78 13.83 19.17
N LYS A 573 -17.34 12.57 19.25
CA LYS A 573 -17.07 11.86 20.51
C LYS A 573 -15.61 11.46 20.70
N MET A 574 -14.91 11.16 19.62
CA MET A 574 -13.53 10.70 19.67
C MET A 574 -12.53 11.79 19.28
N LEU A 575 -12.98 12.92 18.75
CA LEU A 575 -12.09 14.02 18.40
C LEU A 575 -11.69 14.82 19.65
N ASP A 576 -10.39 14.99 19.82
CA ASP A 576 -9.85 16.00 20.72
C ASP A 576 -9.83 17.36 20.07
N LYS A 577 -10.66 18.29 20.55
CA LYS A 577 -10.83 19.61 19.95
C LYS A 577 -9.61 20.52 20.10
N GLU A 578 -8.69 20.21 21.00
CA GLU A 578 -7.50 20.99 21.25
C GLU A 578 -6.42 20.68 20.20
N THR A 579 -6.23 19.38 19.91
CA THR A 579 -5.23 18.89 18.97
C THR A 579 -5.77 18.68 17.57
N ASN A 580 -7.09 18.58 17.41
CA ASN A 580 -7.78 18.21 16.19
C ASN A 580 -7.49 16.78 15.73
N LEU A 581 -7.11 15.90 16.67
CA LEU A 581 -6.80 14.49 16.45
C LEU A 581 -7.84 13.59 17.11
N TYR A 582 -7.93 12.34 16.66
CA TYR A 582 -8.84 11.37 17.25
C TYR A 582 -8.16 10.58 18.37
N TYR A 583 -8.89 10.36 19.47
CA TYR A 583 -8.53 9.33 20.45
C TYR A 583 -8.66 7.95 19.79
N THR A 584 -7.64 7.13 19.92
CA THR A 584 -7.65 5.74 19.39
C THR A 584 -8.42 4.78 20.30
N SER A 585 -8.46 5.11 21.58
CA SER A 585 -9.32 4.49 22.58
C SER A 585 -9.64 5.54 23.65
N LYS A 586 -10.27 5.15 24.76
CA LYS A 586 -10.59 6.08 25.84
C LYS A 586 -9.33 6.78 26.37
N ASP A 587 -9.29 8.10 26.22
CA ASP A 587 -8.21 8.97 26.69
C ASP A 587 -6.81 8.64 26.14
N GLU A 588 -6.70 7.79 25.11
CA GLU A 588 -5.44 7.41 24.48
C GLU A 588 -5.39 7.81 23.00
N MET A 589 -4.24 8.25 22.54
CA MET A 589 -3.92 8.56 21.14
C MET A 589 -2.68 7.77 20.73
N LYS A 590 -2.83 6.44 20.60
CA LYS A 590 -1.77 5.53 20.17
C LYS A 590 -2.06 5.07 18.75
N TYR A 591 -1.27 5.55 17.83
CA TYR A 591 -1.42 5.23 16.40
C TYR A 591 -0.44 4.14 15.98
N THR A 592 -0.98 3.15 15.28
CA THR A 592 -0.21 2.15 14.54
C THR A 592 -0.24 2.46 13.05
N PRO A 593 0.66 1.91 12.22
CA PRO A 593 0.57 2.05 10.76
C PRO A 593 -0.80 1.60 10.22
N MET A 594 -1.35 0.49 10.72
CA MET A 594 -2.68 0.00 10.32
C MET A 594 -3.78 1.04 10.61
N THR A 595 -3.78 1.64 11.81
CA THR A 595 -4.72 2.71 12.18
C THR A 595 -4.55 3.95 11.29
N ALA A 596 -3.31 4.31 10.97
CA ALA A 596 -3.01 5.46 10.12
C ALA A 596 -3.50 5.27 8.68
N GLY A 597 -3.25 4.10 8.09
CA GLY A 597 -3.77 3.75 6.76
C GLY A 597 -5.30 3.76 6.73
N ALA A 598 -5.94 3.13 7.72
CA ALA A 598 -7.40 3.10 7.83
C ALA A 598 -8.01 4.50 7.99
N LEU A 599 -7.37 5.39 8.75
CA LEU A 599 -7.83 6.76 8.92
C LEU A 599 -7.70 7.58 7.63
N SER A 600 -6.60 7.46 6.91
CA SER A 600 -6.43 8.05 5.56
C SER A 600 -7.50 7.58 4.59
N ALA A 601 -7.79 6.28 4.59
CA ALA A 601 -8.86 5.69 3.78
C ALA A 601 -10.24 6.28 4.13
N VAL A 602 -10.53 6.49 5.41
CA VAL A 602 -11.80 7.07 5.85
C VAL A 602 -11.90 8.54 5.45
N PHE A 603 -10.84 9.33 5.53
CA PHE A 603 -10.84 10.71 5.00
C PHE A 603 -11.11 10.73 3.50
N ARG A 604 -10.46 9.85 2.72
CA ARG A 604 -10.70 9.71 1.28
C ARG A 604 -12.17 9.39 0.98
N VAL A 605 -12.74 8.37 1.61
CA VAL A 605 -14.14 8.02 1.34
C VAL A 605 -15.12 9.09 1.86
N ALA A 606 -14.76 9.81 2.93
CA ALA A 606 -15.56 10.94 3.39
C ALA A 606 -15.61 12.06 2.36
N LEU A 607 -14.47 12.43 1.76
CA LEU A 607 -14.37 13.44 0.71
C LEU A 607 -15.06 13.03 -0.59
N ASN A 608 -15.01 11.76 -0.96
CA ASN A 608 -15.52 11.30 -2.24
C ASN A 608 -16.99 10.82 -2.18
N ASN A 609 -17.42 10.25 -1.05
CA ASN A 609 -18.68 9.52 -1.00
C ASN A 609 -19.65 9.99 0.09
N LEU A 610 -19.15 10.57 1.19
CA LEU A 610 -19.95 10.87 2.38
C LEU A 610 -20.17 12.36 2.63
N TYR A 611 -19.39 13.24 2.02
CA TYR A 611 -19.52 14.69 2.21
C TYR A 611 -20.93 15.22 1.95
N ASN A 612 -21.24 16.37 2.51
CA ASN A 612 -22.53 17.03 2.34
C ASN A 612 -22.75 17.46 0.88
N THR A 613 -23.90 17.09 0.32
CA THR A 613 -24.34 17.47 -1.03
C THR A 613 -25.68 18.18 -0.95
N ASP A 614 -26.07 18.93 -2.00
CA ASP A 614 -27.36 19.61 -2.08
C ASP A 614 -28.57 18.64 -2.05
N GLY A 615 -28.33 17.34 -2.27
CA GLY A 615 -29.36 16.30 -2.23
C GLY A 615 -29.56 15.65 -0.87
N ASP A 616 -28.72 15.94 0.11
CA ASP A 616 -28.83 15.34 1.44
C ASP A 616 -29.93 16.02 2.26
N GLN A 617 -30.71 15.19 2.98
CA GLN A 617 -31.79 15.71 3.84
C GLN A 617 -31.20 16.41 5.09
N ASP A 618 -30.11 15.89 5.62
CA ASP A 618 -29.43 16.41 6.78
C ASP A 618 -28.00 16.81 6.45
N THR A 619 -27.62 18.02 6.79
CA THR A 619 -26.25 18.50 6.73
C THR A 619 -25.53 18.16 8.03
N LEU A 620 -24.45 17.39 7.95
CA LEU A 620 -23.63 16.96 9.07
C LEU A 620 -22.33 17.76 9.10
N SER A 621 -22.07 18.50 10.17
CA SER A 621 -20.92 19.43 10.24
C SER A 621 -19.56 18.76 10.11
N ALA A 622 -19.42 17.50 10.53
CA ALA A 622 -18.19 16.74 10.35
C ALA A 622 -17.92 16.36 8.90
N LEU A 623 -18.95 16.41 8.04
CA LEU A 623 -18.87 16.03 6.63
C LEU A 623 -18.83 17.24 5.69
N ASP A 624 -18.60 18.44 6.20
CA ASP A 624 -18.20 19.59 5.38
C ASP A 624 -16.78 19.33 4.86
N ARG A 625 -16.56 19.57 3.56
CA ARG A 625 -15.26 19.28 2.91
C ARG A 625 -14.08 19.94 3.65
N GLU A 626 -14.22 21.22 4.00
CA GLU A 626 -13.20 21.95 4.76
C GLU A 626 -12.92 21.31 6.14
N THR A 627 -13.96 20.78 6.78
CA THR A 627 -13.80 20.08 8.07
C THR A 627 -13.02 18.79 7.90
N ILE A 628 -13.35 17.96 6.91
CA ILE A 628 -12.62 16.72 6.62
C ILE A 628 -11.16 17.02 6.30
N ILE A 629 -10.90 17.98 5.43
CA ILE A 629 -9.54 18.42 5.06
C ILE A 629 -8.77 18.90 6.30
N SER A 630 -9.39 19.69 7.16
CA SER A 630 -8.74 20.16 8.40
C SER A 630 -8.36 19.00 9.35
N ARG A 631 -9.15 17.93 9.39
CA ARG A 631 -8.83 16.71 10.15
C ARG A 631 -7.64 15.98 9.54
N TYR A 632 -7.68 15.80 8.22
CA TYR A 632 -6.58 15.16 7.49
C TYR A 632 -5.25 15.90 7.71
N VAL A 633 -5.25 17.23 7.51
CA VAL A 633 -4.05 18.06 7.67
C VAL A 633 -3.50 17.95 9.10
N ALA A 634 -4.37 18.04 10.11
CA ALA A 634 -3.92 17.92 11.51
C ALA A 634 -3.34 16.52 11.81
N PHE A 635 -3.97 15.48 11.27
CA PHE A 635 -3.49 14.10 11.41
C PHE A 635 -2.12 13.93 10.75
N TYR A 636 -1.99 14.33 9.50
CA TYR A 636 -0.75 14.16 8.75
C TYR A 636 0.42 14.93 9.40
N ASP A 637 0.24 16.25 9.60
CA ASP A 637 1.27 17.13 10.20
C ASP A 637 1.72 16.67 11.59
N THR A 638 0.79 16.14 12.38
CA THR A 638 1.10 15.81 13.77
C THR A 638 1.50 14.35 13.95
N VAL A 639 0.78 13.41 13.32
CA VAL A 639 0.96 11.97 13.57
C VAL A 639 1.94 11.35 12.59
N ILE A 640 1.84 11.67 11.31
CA ILE A 640 2.71 11.09 10.28
C ILE A 640 4.05 11.82 10.26
N ASP A 641 4.06 13.08 9.86
CA ASP A 641 5.27 13.90 9.76
C ASP A 641 5.89 14.18 11.15
N GLY A 642 5.04 14.54 12.11
CA GLY A 642 5.43 14.82 13.48
C GLY A 642 5.83 16.29 13.75
N PRO A 643 5.67 16.75 15.01
CA PRO A 643 5.92 18.15 15.39
C PRO A 643 7.40 18.54 15.43
N SER A 644 8.29 17.58 15.30
CA SER A 644 9.77 17.80 15.26
C SER A 644 10.45 16.53 14.76
N LEU A 645 11.69 16.68 14.29
CA LEU A 645 12.55 15.54 13.97
C LEU A 645 12.55 14.51 15.12
N GLN A 646 12.53 13.24 14.78
CA GLN A 646 12.47 12.13 15.72
C GLN A 646 11.12 11.97 16.47
N GLU A 647 10.12 12.71 16.08
CA GLU A 647 8.73 12.55 16.53
C GLU A 647 7.84 12.28 15.30
N GLY A 648 6.74 11.57 15.49
CA GLY A 648 5.84 11.17 14.40
C GLY A 648 6.13 9.77 13.88
N MET A 649 5.27 9.27 13.01
CA MET A 649 5.39 7.90 12.47
C MET A 649 6.58 7.74 11.53
N GLN A 650 6.99 8.82 10.85
CA GLN A 650 8.18 8.87 9.99
C GLN A 650 9.47 9.15 10.77
N ALA A 651 9.45 9.10 12.09
CA ALA A 651 10.61 9.40 12.94
C ALA A 651 11.82 8.47 12.77
N SER A 652 11.69 7.39 12.02
CA SER A 652 12.80 6.55 11.59
C SER A 652 13.65 7.20 10.50
N GLU A 653 13.15 8.19 9.80
CA GLU A 653 13.91 9.04 8.89
C GLU A 653 14.54 10.21 9.64
N PHE A 654 15.75 10.53 9.27
CA PHE A 654 16.51 11.56 9.92
C PHE A 654 17.32 12.36 8.92
N TRP A 655 17.14 13.68 8.96
CA TRP A 655 17.76 14.60 8.03
C TRP A 655 18.74 15.51 8.77
N ASP A 656 19.98 15.50 8.36
CA ASP A 656 20.93 16.56 8.72
C ASP A 656 20.94 17.60 7.60
N THR A 657 20.36 18.74 7.87
CA THR A 657 20.16 19.78 6.86
C THR A 657 21.31 20.76 6.74
N GLY A 658 22.34 20.60 7.57
CA GLY A 658 23.42 21.56 7.66
C GLY A 658 22.99 22.94 8.16
N ASP A 659 23.86 23.66 8.85
CA ASP A 659 23.55 25.00 9.41
C ASP A 659 23.23 26.05 8.32
N ALA A 660 23.70 25.85 7.09
CA ALA A 660 23.55 26.83 6.01
C ALA A 660 22.14 26.86 5.39
N TYR A 661 21.36 25.78 5.53
CA TYR A 661 20.06 25.67 4.91
C TYR A 661 18.92 26.31 5.70
N PHE A 662 19.07 26.50 7.01
CA PHE A 662 18.01 26.96 7.90
C PHE A 662 18.35 28.19 8.70
N ASP A 663 19.11 29.11 8.15
CA ASP A 663 19.43 30.39 8.81
C ASP A 663 19.95 30.23 10.26
N GLY A 664 20.82 29.26 10.49
CA GLY A 664 21.36 28.94 11.80
C GLY A 664 20.41 28.18 12.73
N LYS A 665 19.32 27.67 12.23
CA LYS A 665 18.48 26.70 12.97
C LYS A 665 19.08 25.31 12.81
N LYS A 666 19.48 24.73 13.92
CA LYS A 666 20.07 23.39 14.00
C LYS A 666 18.98 22.34 14.01
N LEU A 667 18.23 22.22 12.93
CA LEU A 667 17.30 21.12 12.76
C LEU A 667 18.06 19.97 12.11
N GLY A 668 18.25 18.89 12.85
CA GLY A 668 18.89 17.70 12.35
C GLY A 668 20.41 17.74 12.18
N ASN A 669 21.09 18.81 12.56
CA ASN A 669 22.54 18.87 12.51
C ASN A 669 23.17 18.05 13.65
N THR A 670 23.79 16.93 13.31
CA THR A 670 24.40 16.00 14.27
C THR A 670 25.90 16.15 14.39
N ASP A 671 26.58 16.63 13.36
CA ASP A 671 28.04 16.70 13.28
C ASP A 671 28.61 18.12 13.32
N LYS A 672 27.74 19.13 13.23
CA LYS A 672 28.07 20.56 13.31
C LYS A 672 28.86 21.10 12.12
N ASP A 673 28.82 20.42 11.01
CA ASP A 673 29.33 20.96 9.76
C ASP A 673 28.22 21.66 8.97
N THR A 674 28.56 22.19 7.81
CA THR A 674 27.62 22.92 6.93
C THR A 674 27.14 22.04 5.76
N VAL A 675 27.48 20.76 5.73
CA VAL A 675 27.15 19.85 4.66
C VAL A 675 25.85 19.13 5.01
N PRO A 676 24.78 19.30 4.23
CA PRO A 676 23.54 18.58 4.46
C PRO A 676 23.74 17.09 4.28
N GLN A 677 23.17 16.30 5.17
CA GLN A 677 23.25 14.84 5.12
C GLN A 677 21.90 14.22 5.39
N VAL A 678 21.57 13.17 4.66
CA VAL A 678 20.45 12.29 4.99
C VAL A 678 21.01 11.04 5.67
N GLN A 679 20.43 10.74 6.80
CA GLN A 679 20.64 9.47 7.46
C GLN A 679 19.29 8.80 7.60
N ALA A 680 19.13 7.62 7.01
CA ALA A 680 18.01 6.79 7.37
C ALA A 680 18.23 6.30 8.81
N GLY A 681 17.44 6.85 9.73
CA GLY A 681 17.30 6.35 11.08
C GLY A 681 18.36 6.64 12.12
N HIS A 682 18.17 5.99 13.25
CA HIS A 682 19.00 6.12 14.45
C HIS A 682 19.94 4.95 14.64
N GLY A 683 21.10 5.19 15.26
CA GLY A 683 22.03 4.18 15.73
C GLY A 683 23.22 3.97 14.82
N GLU A 684 24.04 2.96 15.16
CA GLU A 684 25.34 2.72 14.52
C GLU A 684 25.24 2.40 13.02
N TYR A 685 24.08 1.84 12.61
CA TYR A 685 23.84 1.40 11.24
C TYR A 685 22.62 2.04 10.58
N GLY A 686 21.95 2.94 11.29
CA GLY A 686 20.69 3.52 10.86
C GLY A 686 19.49 2.59 11.09
N ILE A 687 18.29 3.11 10.85
CA ILE A 687 17.01 2.39 10.89
C ILE A 687 16.35 2.58 9.53
N ALA A 688 15.70 1.54 9.00
CA ALA A 688 14.95 1.64 7.76
C ALA A 688 13.90 2.76 7.82
N PRO A 689 13.64 3.49 6.73
CA PRO A 689 12.51 4.39 6.63
C PRO A 689 11.20 3.56 6.68
N VAL A 690 10.62 3.46 7.86
CA VAL A 690 9.40 2.68 8.12
C VAL A 690 8.46 3.50 8.98
N LEU A 691 7.17 3.23 8.86
CA LEU A 691 6.19 3.78 9.80
C LEU A 691 6.31 3.06 11.14
N VAL A 692 6.43 3.83 12.19
CA VAL A 692 6.59 3.35 13.56
C VAL A 692 5.37 3.65 14.42
N ASN A 693 5.16 2.88 15.48
CA ASN A 693 4.08 3.13 16.42
C ASN A 693 4.37 4.38 17.28
N VAL A 694 3.38 5.27 17.39
CA VAL A 694 3.53 6.53 18.11
C VAL A 694 2.41 6.77 19.11
N GLU A 695 2.67 7.64 20.07
CA GLU A 695 1.66 8.11 21.04
C GLU A 695 1.67 9.65 21.12
N VAL A 696 0.52 10.26 20.83
CA VAL A 696 0.38 11.72 20.96
C VAL A 696 0.18 12.08 22.44
N LYS A 697 1.05 12.95 22.96
CA LYS A 697 1.01 13.45 24.35
C LYS A 697 0.86 14.96 24.37
N LYS A 698 -0.13 15.45 25.09
CA LYS A 698 -0.28 16.89 25.34
C LYS A 698 0.83 17.37 26.28
N ARG A 699 1.44 18.50 25.94
CA ARG A 699 2.53 19.13 26.73
C ARG A 699 1.99 20.10 27.76
#